data_4b2843f1483a17a2249a325c88c46143
#
_entry.id   4b2843f1483a17a2249a325c88c46143
#
_cell.length_a   1.000
_cell.length_b   1.000
_cell.length_c   1.000
_cell.angle_alpha   90.00
_cell.angle_beta   90.00
_cell.angle_gamma   90.00
#
_symmetry.space_group_name_H-M   'P 1'
#
loop_
_entity.id
_entity.type
_entity.pdbx_description
1 polymer ?
#
loop_
_entity_poly.entity_id
_entity_poly.type
_entity_poly.pdbx_seq_one_letter_code
_entity_poly.pdbx_strand_id
1 'polypeptide(L)'
;MKKRYPIDVRSYIGEHYTPYDGDASFLASPTERTVALWRKLKALLAIERERGGMYDIDEKTISTITSHKAGYIDRENEQIVGLQTDEPLRRAIMPFGGIRLVHTELKAYGREMDERVDEVFTYRKTHNDGVFDVYTDEMKRARHSGVITGLPDAYGRGRIIGDYRRVPLYGVDYLIAQKEAAKSDFIFDAMTEEVIREREELSEQIRALKALKEMAASYGFDISRPADDTKEAIQWLYFSFLAATKEQNGAAMSLGRVSTFLDIYSERDLHSGRYTEAEIQELVDHFIMKLRIIRFLRTPAYDALFSGDPTWVTESIGGVGLDGRHLVTRMSYRFLHTLTNLGPAPEPNLTVLWAESLPKAFKEYCARLSIETSSIQYESDDLMRCHWGDDYGIACCVSAMRLGEQMQFFGARINLAKALLYAINGGRDEMDGSQVAPKLKPIEGEVLDYDEVLDRYDAMTDWLAKLYIDTLNVIHYMHDKYSYEALEMALHDEQIVRTMAGGIAGLSVVADSLSAIKYATVRPIRNESGLAVDFTIEGSFPAYGNNDERVDSIARCLVEDFITKMRRHRTYRDSIQTLSVLTITSNVVYGQKTGSTPDGRKAGEPFAPGANPMHGRDSKGSVASMKSVAGLPYAAAQDGISYTFTVVPQTLGKSEQMQVANLVTLMDGYFKDRGHHINVNVLEKDTLLDAMEHPERYPQLTIRVSGYAVNFIKLTREQQLDVIHRTFHRAL
;
A
#
# COMPACT_ATOMS: atom_id res chain seq x y z
N MET A 1 17.78 -1.87 43.28
CA MET A 1 16.44 -1.79 42.71
C MET A 1 16.51 -2.34 41.28
N LYS A 2 15.91 -3.51 40.99
CA LYS A 2 15.78 -3.97 39.58
C LYS A 2 14.96 -2.93 38.83
N LYS A 3 15.54 -2.27 37.82
CA LYS A 3 14.78 -1.45 36.89
C LYS A 3 13.67 -2.34 36.33
N ARG A 4 12.43 -2.10 36.72
CA ARG A 4 11.26 -2.71 36.08
C ARG A 4 11.23 -2.09 34.67
N TYR A 5 11.63 -2.87 33.66
CA TYR A 5 11.36 -2.47 32.27
C TYR A 5 9.84 -2.37 32.13
N PRO A 6 9.32 -1.32 31.53
CA PRO A 6 7.90 -1.28 31.23
C PRO A 6 7.55 -2.48 30.33
N ILE A 7 6.33 -2.95 30.46
CA ILE A 7 5.77 -4.01 29.61
C ILE A 7 5.84 -3.52 28.13
N ASP A 8 6.27 -4.39 27.22
CA ASP A 8 6.23 -4.07 25.79
C ASP A 8 4.79 -3.98 25.27
N VAL A 9 4.59 -3.32 24.11
CA VAL A 9 3.25 -3.05 23.54
C VAL A 9 2.45 -4.34 23.34
N ARG A 10 3.08 -5.38 22.82
CA ARG A 10 2.41 -6.64 22.50
C ARG A 10 1.95 -7.36 23.78
N SER A 11 2.83 -7.49 24.77
CA SER A 11 2.50 -8.04 26.08
C SER A 11 1.40 -7.21 26.75
N TYR A 12 1.47 -5.89 26.68
CA TYR A 12 0.44 -5.02 27.21
C TYR A 12 -0.93 -5.28 26.56
N ILE A 13 -0.98 -5.42 25.25
CA ILE A 13 -2.22 -5.79 24.56
C ILE A 13 -2.72 -7.15 25.03
N GLY A 14 -1.86 -8.18 24.99
CA GLY A 14 -2.21 -9.55 25.35
C GLY A 14 -2.75 -9.70 26.77
N GLU A 15 -2.27 -8.87 27.71
CA GLU A 15 -2.69 -8.89 29.12
C GLU A 15 -3.96 -8.09 29.41
N HIS A 16 -4.29 -7.07 28.58
CA HIS A 16 -5.32 -6.09 28.96
C HIS A 16 -6.51 -5.99 28.00
N TYR A 17 -6.40 -6.48 26.73
CA TYR A 17 -7.53 -6.41 25.83
C TYR A 17 -8.62 -7.43 26.17
N THR A 18 -9.84 -7.12 25.78
CA THR A 18 -10.99 -8.03 25.95
C THR A 18 -11.57 -8.38 24.58
N PRO A 19 -11.51 -9.67 24.16
CA PRO A 19 -12.19 -10.09 22.93
C PRO A 19 -13.71 -9.80 23.01
N TYR A 20 -14.29 -9.43 21.87
CA TYR A 20 -15.72 -9.12 21.77
C TYR A 20 -16.42 -10.06 20.79
N ASP A 21 -17.31 -10.91 21.33
CA ASP A 21 -18.09 -11.89 20.57
C ASP A 21 -19.51 -11.40 20.23
N GLY A 22 -19.87 -10.19 20.66
CA GLY A 22 -21.19 -9.60 20.40
C GLY A 22 -21.33 -9.03 18.99
N ASP A 23 -22.45 -8.36 18.76
CA ASP A 23 -22.80 -7.74 17.49
C ASP A 23 -22.61 -6.21 17.48
N ALA A 24 -23.06 -5.56 16.40
CA ALA A 24 -22.93 -4.13 16.18
C ALA A 24 -23.98 -3.25 16.89
N SER A 25 -24.84 -3.82 17.77
CA SER A 25 -25.98 -3.11 18.37
C SER A 25 -25.60 -1.98 19.34
N PHE A 26 -24.35 -1.99 19.86
CA PHE A 26 -23.85 -0.93 20.75
C PHE A 26 -23.38 0.33 20.03
N LEU A 27 -23.18 0.28 18.69
CA LEU A 27 -22.61 1.37 17.93
C LEU A 27 -23.49 2.61 17.92
N ALA A 28 -22.88 3.76 18.11
CA ALA A 28 -23.56 5.03 18.19
C ALA A 28 -23.62 5.76 16.83
N SER A 29 -24.72 6.44 16.60
CA SER A 29 -24.84 7.40 15.50
C SER A 29 -23.89 8.59 15.69
N PRO A 30 -23.54 9.32 14.60
CA PRO A 30 -22.65 10.46 14.70
C PRO A 30 -23.27 11.58 15.57
N THR A 31 -22.45 12.19 16.42
CA THR A 31 -22.86 13.34 17.24
C THR A 31 -23.12 14.58 16.37
N GLU A 32 -23.79 15.59 16.93
CA GLU A 32 -24.00 16.86 16.23
C GLU A 32 -22.66 17.52 15.82
N ARG A 33 -21.64 17.43 16.68
CA ARG A 33 -20.28 17.92 16.37
C ARG A 33 -19.65 17.16 15.20
N THR A 34 -19.74 15.84 15.20
CA THR A 34 -19.30 15.00 14.08
C THR A 34 -19.98 15.39 12.78
N VAL A 35 -21.31 15.57 12.79
CA VAL A 35 -22.07 15.98 11.60
C VAL A 35 -21.65 17.36 11.11
N ALA A 36 -21.49 18.33 12.02
CA ALA A 36 -21.07 19.69 11.68
C ALA A 36 -19.66 19.72 11.08
N LEU A 37 -18.70 19.04 11.71
CA LEU A 37 -17.31 18.97 11.28
C LEU A 37 -17.19 18.27 9.91
N TRP A 38 -17.89 17.15 9.74
CA TRP A 38 -17.90 16.41 8.48
C TRP A 38 -18.54 17.19 7.33
N ARG A 39 -19.60 17.96 7.60
CA ARG A 39 -20.20 18.87 6.61
C ARG A 39 -19.20 19.91 6.14
N LYS A 40 -18.43 20.53 7.06
CA LYS A 40 -17.38 21.50 6.73
C LYS A 40 -16.29 20.86 5.87
N LEU A 41 -15.82 19.66 6.23
CA LEU A 41 -14.83 18.92 5.44
C LEU A 41 -15.34 18.55 4.05
N LYS A 42 -16.58 18.09 3.92
CA LYS A 42 -17.17 17.78 2.60
C LYS A 42 -17.20 19.01 1.69
N ALA A 43 -17.46 20.19 2.22
CA ALA A 43 -17.41 21.42 1.45
C ALA A 43 -15.98 21.73 0.95
N LEU A 44 -14.96 21.58 1.80
CA LEU A 44 -13.56 21.76 1.40
C LEU A 44 -13.11 20.73 0.36
N LEU A 45 -13.51 19.46 0.52
CA LEU A 45 -13.23 18.39 -0.46
C LEU A 45 -13.95 18.62 -1.80
N ALA A 46 -15.12 19.27 -1.81
CA ALA A 46 -15.80 19.68 -3.03
C ALA A 46 -15.00 20.74 -3.78
N ILE A 47 -14.51 21.76 -3.06
CA ILE A 47 -13.66 22.80 -3.64
C ILE A 47 -12.34 22.21 -4.16
N GLU A 48 -11.72 21.25 -3.42
CA GLU A 48 -10.52 20.53 -3.90
C GLU A 48 -10.78 19.88 -5.26
N ARG A 49 -11.93 19.19 -5.42
CA ARG A 49 -12.32 18.57 -6.71
C ARG A 49 -12.54 19.58 -7.82
N GLU A 50 -13.29 20.66 -7.55
CA GLU A 50 -13.56 21.74 -8.51
C GLU A 50 -12.26 22.40 -9.03
N ARG A 51 -11.23 22.43 -8.18
CA ARG A 51 -9.90 22.95 -8.51
C ARG A 51 -8.96 21.89 -9.13
N GLY A 52 -9.48 20.78 -9.61
CA GLY A 52 -8.67 19.74 -10.25
C GLY A 52 -7.85 18.87 -9.29
N GLY A 53 -8.30 18.72 -8.04
CA GLY A 53 -7.66 17.88 -7.04
C GLY A 53 -6.64 18.59 -6.14
N MET A 54 -6.48 19.90 -6.28
CA MET A 54 -5.57 20.73 -5.47
C MET A 54 -6.33 21.87 -4.80
N TYR A 55 -6.40 21.83 -3.45
CA TYR A 55 -7.07 22.91 -2.69
C TYR A 55 -6.18 24.14 -2.55
N ASP A 56 -5.00 23.97 -1.96
CA ASP A 56 -3.99 25.03 -1.76
C ASP A 56 -2.59 24.42 -1.54
N ILE A 57 -1.56 25.24 -1.75
CA ILE A 57 -0.13 24.86 -1.56
C ILE A 57 0.56 25.97 -0.76
N ASP A 58 1.35 25.56 0.23
CA ASP A 58 2.37 26.43 0.84
C ASP A 58 3.67 26.33 0.05
N GLU A 59 3.87 27.28 -0.85
CA GLU A 59 5.08 27.38 -1.66
C GLU A 59 6.29 27.97 -0.95
N LYS A 60 6.16 28.36 0.34
CA LYS A 60 7.17 29.12 1.07
C LYS A 60 7.86 28.34 2.17
N THR A 61 7.24 27.27 2.64
CA THR A 61 7.72 26.54 3.80
C THR A 61 8.05 25.10 3.45
N ILE A 62 9.29 24.68 3.70
CA ILE A 62 9.68 23.27 3.65
C ILE A 62 9.13 22.58 4.89
N SER A 63 8.40 21.51 4.72
CA SER A 63 7.78 20.76 5.81
C SER A 63 8.83 20.13 6.73
N THR A 64 8.64 20.34 8.00
CA THR A 64 9.27 19.62 9.11
C THR A 64 8.22 19.36 10.17
N ILE A 65 8.52 18.57 11.18
CA ILE A 65 7.58 18.28 12.28
C ILE A 65 7.03 19.58 12.90
N THR A 66 7.86 20.63 13.02
CA THR A 66 7.53 21.90 13.69
C THR A 66 7.41 23.11 12.75
N SER A 67 7.46 22.93 11.43
CA SER A 67 7.54 24.05 10.47
C SER A 67 6.29 24.93 10.41
N HIS A 68 5.12 24.38 10.69
CA HIS A 68 3.84 25.07 10.60
C HIS A 68 3.23 25.27 11.99
N LYS A 69 2.52 26.38 12.14
CA LYS A 69 1.72 26.66 13.35
C LYS A 69 0.61 25.62 13.49
N ALA A 70 0.06 25.50 14.70
CA ALA A 70 -1.09 24.64 14.98
C ALA A 70 -2.28 25.01 14.10
N GLY A 71 -2.69 24.07 13.24
CA GLY A 71 -3.83 24.21 12.32
C GLY A 71 -5.04 23.41 12.77
N TYR A 72 -6.23 23.87 12.40
CA TYR A 72 -7.51 23.28 12.80
C TYR A 72 -8.48 23.23 11.62
N ILE A 73 -9.31 22.20 11.57
CA ILE A 73 -10.48 22.19 10.70
C ILE A 73 -11.55 23.13 11.28
N ASP A 74 -11.83 22.96 12.57
CA ASP A 74 -12.75 23.74 13.35
C ASP A 74 -12.39 23.63 14.83
N ARG A 75 -11.71 24.65 15.34
CA ARG A 75 -11.12 24.62 16.69
C ARG A 75 -12.12 24.36 17.81
N GLU A 76 -13.39 24.76 17.62
CA GLU A 76 -14.43 24.62 18.65
C GLU A 76 -15.08 23.23 18.62
N ASN A 77 -15.17 22.61 17.44
CA ASN A 77 -15.91 21.36 17.25
C ASN A 77 -15.03 20.11 17.20
N GLU A 78 -13.76 20.21 16.79
CA GLU A 78 -12.91 19.02 16.67
C GLU A 78 -12.39 18.52 18.02
N GLN A 79 -12.51 17.21 18.26
CA GLN A 79 -12.02 16.56 19.47
C GLN A 79 -10.59 16.04 19.33
N ILE A 80 -10.20 15.64 18.13
CA ILE A 80 -8.84 15.25 17.76
C ILE A 80 -8.27 16.34 16.86
N VAL A 81 -7.16 16.96 17.28
CA VAL A 81 -6.55 18.12 16.62
C VAL A 81 -5.26 17.75 15.89
N GLY A 82 -4.86 18.58 14.95
CA GLY A 82 -3.61 18.46 14.20
C GLY A 82 -3.84 18.45 12.70
N LEU A 83 -3.02 19.22 11.97
CA LEU A 83 -2.98 19.26 10.52
C LEU A 83 -1.51 19.22 10.03
N GLN A 84 -1.29 18.79 8.80
CA GLN A 84 0.04 18.80 8.18
C GLN A 84 0.61 20.22 8.04
N THR A 85 -0.27 21.19 7.76
CA THR A 85 0.04 22.61 7.71
C THR A 85 -0.86 23.38 8.69
N ASP A 86 -0.89 24.69 8.61
CA ASP A 86 -1.76 25.55 9.39
C ASP A 86 -3.22 25.60 8.88
N GLU A 87 -3.48 25.08 7.68
CA GLU A 87 -4.80 25.05 7.04
C GLU A 87 -5.16 23.64 6.53
N PRO A 88 -6.45 23.22 6.57
CA PRO A 88 -6.88 21.93 6.07
C PRO A 88 -6.69 21.83 4.56
N LEU A 89 -6.27 20.66 4.07
CA LEU A 89 -6.01 20.33 2.66
C LEU A 89 -4.92 21.18 1.97
N ARG A 90 -4.25 22.09 2.70
CA ARG A 90 -3.10 22.83 2.21
C ARG A 90 -1.88 21.95 2.19
N ARG A 91 -1.25 21.80 1.02
CA ARG A 91 -0.09 20.92 0.83
C ARG A 91 1.21 21.66 1.10
N ALA A 92 2.17 20.98 1.66
CA ALA A 92 3.51 21.53 1.95
C ALA A 92 4.56 20.99 0.98
N ILE A 93 5.64 21.75 0.80
CA ILE A 93 6.84 21.29 0.11
C ILE A 93 7.55 20.29 1.03
N MET A 94 7.72 19.05 0.55
CA MET A 94 8.36 18.00 1.33
C MET A 94 9.89 18.10 1.25
N PRO A 95 10.61 17.84 2.36
CA PRO A 95 12.05 18.10 2.44
C PRO A 95 12.89 17.10 1.64
N PHE A 96 12.34 15.94 1.29
CA PHE A 96 13.08 14.80 0.77
C PHE A 96 12.73 14.41 -0.67
N GLY A 97 11.82 15.12 -1.32
CA GLY A 97 11.68 15.04 -2.77
C GLY A 97 12.88 15.68 -3.48
N GLY A 98 13.05 15.46 -4.76
CA GLY A 98 14.04 16.19 -5.54
C GLY A 98 13.56 17.62 -5.82
N ILE A 99 14.44 18.61 -5.77
CA ILE A 99 14.07 20.00 -6.09
C ILE A 99 13.46 20.14 -7.48
N ARG A 100 13.92 19.35 -8.46
CA ARG A 100 13.34 19.29 -9.81
C ARG A 100 11.89 18.78 -9.79
N LEU A 101 11.59 17.87 -8.86
CA LEU A 101 10.22 17.38 -8.66
C LEU A 101 9.33 18.50 -8.10
N VAL A 102 9.81 19.20 -7.07
CA VAL A 102 9.09 20.33 -6.46
C VAL A 102 8.79 21.43 -7.49
N HIS A 103 9.75 21.80 -8.33
CA HIS A 103 9.51 22.74 -9.43
C HIS A 103 8.44 22.24 -10.40
N THR A 104 8.49 20.96 -10.76
CA THR A 104 7.52 20.35 -11.68
C THR A 104 6.12 20.34 -11.06
N GLU A 105 6.03 20.00 -9.76
CA GLU A 105 4.78 19.97 -9.01
C GLU A 105 4.15 21.35 -8.91
N LEU A 106 4.89 22.36 -8.48
CA LEU A 106 4.41 23.73 -8.37
C LEU A 106 3.97 24.29 -9.72
N LYS A 107 4.79 24.11 -10.77
CA LYS A 107 4.46 24.55 -12.13
C LYS A 107 3.20 23.89 -12.68
N ALA A 108 2.99 22.60 -12.39
CA ALA A 108 1.79 21.87 -12.82
C ALA A 108 0.49 22.49 -12.30
N TYR A 109 0.56 23.16 -11.13
CA TYR A 109 -0.57 23.85 -10.51
C TYR A 109 -0.51 25.39 -10.67
N GLY A 110 0.31 25.90 -11.57
CA GLY A 110 0.44 27.34 -11.84
C GLY A 110 1.05 28.13 -10.67
N ARG A 111 1.88 27.50 -9.87
CA ARG A 111 2.60 28.11 -8.74
C ARG A 111 4.09 28.24 -9.05
N GLU A 112 4.73 29.20 -8.40
CA GLU A 112 6.18 29.42 -8.46
C GLU A 112 6.79 29.12 -7.08
N MET A 113 8.00 28.63 -7.07
CA MET A 113 8.73 28.38 -5.82
C MET A 113 9.31 29.66 -5.26
N ASP A 114 9.14 29.87 -3.95
CA ASP A 114 9.77 31.01 -3.24
C ASP A 114 11.30 30.90 -3.30
N GLU A 115 12.00 32.01 -3.51
CA GLU A 115 13.45 32.07 -3.63
C GLU A 115 14.16 31.46 -2.40
N ARG A 116 13.60 31.61 -1.22
CA ARG A 116 14.17 31.04 0.03
C ARG A 116 14.15 29.51 0.04
N VAL A 117 13.13 28.91 -0.56
CA VAL A 117 13.03 27.45 -0.71
C VAL A 117 14.08 26.97 -1.71
N ASP A 118 14.22 27.66 -2.85
CA ASP A 118 15.25 27.36 -3.85
C ASP A 118 16.66 27.47 -3.27
N GLU A 119 16.93 28.51 -2.47
CA GLU A 119 18.20 28.69 -1.79
C GLU A 119 18.55 27.51 -0.87
N VAL A 120 17.60 27.01 -0.09
CA VAL A 120 17.82 25.83 0.78
C VAL A 120 18.25 24.62 -0.04
N PHE A 121 17.60 24.33 -1.16
CA PHE A 121 17.94 23.20 -2.03
C PHE A 121 19.23 23.40 -2.82
N THR A 122 19.75 24.61 -2.92
CA THR A 122 21.08 24.86 -3.46
C THR A 122 22.18 24.23 -2.59
N TYR A 123 21.98 24.21 -1.29
CA TYR A 123 22.92 23.64 -0.32
C TYR A 123 22.55 22.25 0.19
N ARG A 124 21.33 21.82 -0.08
CA ARG A 124 20.79 20.54 0.41
C ARG A 124 20.68 19.54 -0.72
N LYS A 125 21.53 18.52 -0.72
CA LYS A 125 21.39 17.38 -1.61
C LYS A 125 20.23 16.49 -1.14
N THR A 126 19.37 16.08 -2.07
CA THR A 126 18.28 15.14 -1.80
C THR A 126 18.65 13.72 -2.20
N HIS A 127 17.86 12.72 -1.77
CA HIS A 127 18.09 11.35 -2.21
C HIS A 127 17.89 11.19 -3.72
N ASN A 128 16.98 11.97 -4.33
CA ASN A 128 16.76 11.97 -5.77
C ASN A 128 18.01 12.38 -6.52
N ASP A 129 18.69 13.46 -6.09
CA ASP A 129 19.96 13.89 -6.69
C ASP A 129 21.02 12.78 -6.56
N GLY A 130 21.14 12.19 -5.37
CA GLY A 130 22.09 11.11 -5.12
C GLY A 130 21.84 9.88 -5.98
N VAL A 131 20.60 9.47 -6.13
CA VAL A 131 20.21 8.34 -6.99
C VAL A 131 20.62 8.59 -8.44
N PHE A 132 20.26 9.74 -9.01
CA PHE A 132 20.55 10.06 -10.42
C PHE A 132 22.03 10.33 -10.68
N ASP A 133 22.81 10.72 -9.68
CA ASP A 133 24.28 10.78 -9.77
C ASP A 133 24.93 9.39 -9.94
N VAL A 134 24.31 8.35 -9.41
CA VAL A 134 24.87 6.98 -9.35
C VAL A 134 24.27 6.05 -10.39
N TYR A 135 23.05 6.28 -10.83
CA TYR A 135 22.39 5.42 -11.82
C TYR A 135 23.27 5.21 -13.06
N THR A 136 23.52 3.95 -13.37
CA THR A 136 24.17 3.56 -14.62
C THR A 136 23.24 3.82 -15.83
N ASP A 137 23.81 3.85 -17.03
CA ASP A 137 23.00 4.00 -18.25
C ASP A 137 22.05 2.80 -18.43
N GLU A 138 22.42 1.63 -17.97
CA GLU A 138 21.57 0.44 -17.97
C GLU A 138 20.35 0.61 -17.06
N MET A 139 20.52 1.10 -15.82
CA MET A 139 19.43 1.41 -14.90
C MET A 139 18.50 2.48 -15.48
N LYS A 140 19.06 3.53 -16.12
CA LYS A 140 18.28 4.59 -16.78
C LYS A 140 17.46 4.05 -17.95
N ARG A 141 18.06 3.17 -18.80
CA ARG A 141 17.33 2.53 -19.90
C ARG A 141 16.20 1.63 -19.40
N ALA A 142 16.45 0.78 -18.41
CA ALA A 142 15.43 -0.09 -17.84
C ALA A 142 14.26 0.69 -17.20
N ARG A 143 14.55 1.81 -16.53
CA ARG A 143 13.54 2.72 -15.99
C ARG A 143 12.73 3.39 -17.10
N HIS A 144 13.39 3.87 -18.16
CA HIS A 144 12.74 4.56 -19.27
C HIS A 144 11.81 3.64 -20.07
N SER A 145 12.28 2.44 -20.40
CA SER A 145 11.51 1.44 -21.14
C SER A 145 10.29 0.90 -20.37
N GLY A 146 10.28 1.04 -19.04
CA GLY A 146 9.22 0.54 -18.18
C GLY A 146 9.33 -0.95 -17.86
N VAL A 147 10.49 -1.59 -18.09
CA VAL A 147 10.72 -2.94 -17.58
C VAL A 147 10.89 -2.94 -16.07
N ILE A 148 11.33 -1.82 -15.47
CA ILE A 148 11.24 -1.52 -14.04
C ILE A 148 10.40 -0.26 -13.88
N THR A 149 9.35 -0.29 -13.04
CA THR A 149 8.39 0.82 -12.89
C THR A 149 8.06 1.09 -11.43
N GLY A 150 7.84 2.38 -11.09
CA GLY A 150 7.39 2.80 -9.75
C GLY A 150 8.51 2.85 -8.71
N LEU A 151 9.76 3.05 -9.14
CA LEU A 151 10.91 3.17 -8.26
C LEU A 151 10.77 4.37 -7.32
N PRO A 152 11.06 4.23 -6.01
CA PRO A 152 11.03 5.33 -5.04
C PRO A 152 12.29 6.21 -5.14
N ASP A 153 12.62 6.61 -6.36
CA ASP A 153 13.80 7.43 -6.68
C ASP A 153 13.55 8.95 -6.62
N ALA A 154 12.29 9.36 -6.46
CA ALA A 154 11.90 10.77 -6.43
C ALA A 154 10.94 11.13 -5.27
N TYR A 155 10.42 10.14 -4.53
CA TYR A 155 9.51 10.33 -3.40
C TYR A 155 10.00 9.51 -2.19
N GLY A 156 9.33 9.62 -1.04
CA GLY A 156 9.72 8.92 0.18
C GLY A 156 9.76 7.40 0.01
N ARG A 157 10.59 6.73 0.79
CA ARG A 157 10.84 5.28 0.69
C ARG A 157 9.58 4.45 0.82
N GLY A 158 8.66 4.86 1.70
CA GLY A 158 7.44 4.17 2.03
C GLY A 158 7.66 2.85 2.77
N ARG A 159 6.54 2.25 3.22
CA ARG A 159 6.50 0.94 3.86
C ARG A 159 7.35 0.81 5.12
N ILE A 160 7.34 1.88 5.92
CA ILE A 160 7.73 1.88 7.31
C ILE A 160 6.45 2.12 8.11
N ILE A 161 6.22 1.32 9.15
CA ILE A 161 5.13 1.54 10.08
C ILE A 161 5.75 1.82 11.43
N GLY A 162 5.76 3.07 11.86
CA GLY A 162 6.13 3.42 13.22
C GLY A 162 5.18 2.76 14.20
N ASP A 163 5.68 2.17 15.27
CA ASP A 163 4.77 1.67 16.31
C ASP A 163 4.20 2.85 17.12
N TYR A 164 3.22 3.51 16.53
CA TYR A 164 2.59 4.72 17.09
C TYR A 164 1.92 4.49 18.44
N ARG A 165 1.66 3.23 18.83
CA ARG A 165 1.12 2.83 20.15
C ARG A 165 2.09 3.11 21.29
N ARG A 166 3.39 3.21 20.99
CA ARG A 166 4.45 3.49 21.98
C ARG A 166 4.29 4.87 22.63
N VAL A 167 3.84 5.85 21.87
CA VAL A 167 3.70 7.22 22.38
C VAL A 167 2.61 7.32 23.46
N PRO A 168 1.37 6.85 23.26
CA PRO A 168 0.37 6.83 24.33
C PRO A 168 0.72 5.86 25.47
N LEU A 169 1.44 4.76 25.21
CA LEU A 169 1.78 3.80 26.27
C LEU A 169 2.89 4.28 27.20
N TYR A 170 3.91 4.92 26.66
CA TYR A 170 5.12 5.26 27.43
C TYR A 170 5.32 6.76 27.68
N GLY A 171 4.78 7.62 26.82
CA GLY A 171 5.16 9.03 26.75
C GLY A 171 6.50 9.26 26.07
N VAL A 172 6.66 10.46 25.49
CA VAL A 172 7.83 10.78 24.67
C VAL A 172 9.13 10.88 25.48
N ASP A 173 9.06 11.34 26.73
CA ASP A 173 10.28 11.47 27.56
C ASP A 173 10.92 10.11 27.87
N TYR A 174 10.08 9.08 28.05
CA TYR A 174 10.57 7.71 28.21
C TYR A 174 11.26 7.21 26.92
N LEU A 175 10.65 7.46 25.76
CA LEU A 175 11.22 7.05 24.47
C LEU A 175 12.56 7.75 24.18
N ILE A 176 12.68 9.04 24.50
CA ILE A 176 13.94 9.78 24.40
C ILE A 176 14.99 9.15 25.30
N ALA A 177 14.66 8.90 26.57
CA ALA A 177 15.59 8.29 27.53
C ALA A 177 16.07 6.90 27.07
N GLN A 178 15.19 6.09 26.45
CA GLN A 178 15.58 4.79 25.88
C GLN A 178 16.59 4.96 24.74
N LYS A 179 16.35 5.89 23.79
CA LYS A 179 17.28 6.10 22.67
C LYS A 179 18.61 6.72 23.13
N GLU A 180 18.61 7.57 24.15
CA GLU A 180 19.83 8.10 24.77
C GLU A 180 20.64 6.98 25.45
N ALA A 181 19.96 6.07 26.16
CA ALA A 181 20.60 4.90 26.74
C ALA A 181 21.16 3.95 25.67
N ALA A 182 20.40 3.63 24.64
CA ALA A 182 20.86 2.81 23.52
C ALA A 182 22.12 3.39 22.87
N LYS A 183 22.15 4.71 22.66
CA LYS A 183 23.32 5.40 22.11
C LYS A 183 24.52 5.38 23.06
N SER A 184 24.30 5.49 24.39
CA SER A 184 25.36 5.47 25.41
C SER A 184 25.91 4.05 25.59
N ASP A 185 25.06 3.05 25.60
CA ASP A 185 25.41 1.65 25.85
C ASP A 185 25.87 0.91 24.59
N PHE A 186 25.92 1.60 23.45
CA PHE A 186 26.33 1.05 22.16
C PHE A 186 27.79 0.60 22.20
N ILE A 187 28.01 -0.72 22.18
CA ILE A 187 29.34 -1.35 22.23
C ILE A 187 29.84 -1.54 20.78
N PHE A 188 31.09 -1.11 20.52
CA PHE A 188 31.75 -1.28 19.22
C PHE A 188 33.26 -1.38 19.42
N ASP A 189 33.89 -2.19 18.58
CA ASP A 189 35.36 -2.35 18.59
C ASP A 189 36.07 -1.25 17.80
N ALA A 190 35.44 -0.77 16.71
CA ALA A 190 35.95 0.28 15.83
C ALA A 190 34.81 1.15 15.28
N MET A 191 35.12 2.44 15.04
CA MET A 191 34.23 3.37 14.36
C MET A 191 34.19 3.09 12.84
N THR A 192 33.48 2.04 12.46
CA THR A 192 33.21 1.72 11.07
C THR A 192 32.10 2.62 10.51
N GLU A 193 31.92 2.65 9.19
CA GLU A 193 30.83 3.39 8.53
C GLU A 193 29.46 3.01 9.11
N GLU A 194 29.22 1.74 9.36
CA GLU A 194 27.96 1.22 9.92
C GLU A 194 27.74 1.76 11.35
N VAL A 195 28.77 1.67 12.22
CA VAL A 195 28.70 2.20 13.59
C VAL A 195 28.46 3.70 13.62
N ILE A 196 29.15 4.44 12.75
CA ILE A 196 28.98 5.89 12.64
C ILE A 196 27.53 6.20 12.23
N ARG A 197 27.00 5.49 11.23
CA ARG A 197 25.64 5.70 10.74
C ARG A 197 24.58 5.35 11.78
N GLU A 198 24.70 4.24 12.48
CA GLU A 198 23.75 3.85 13.54
C GLU A 198 23.71 4.87 14.69
N ARG A 199 24.85 5.38 15.09
CA ARG A 199 24.93 6.43 16.12
C ARG A 199 24.35 7.77 15.65
N GLU A 200 24.52 8.10 14.38
CA GLU A 200 23.91 9.27 13.76
C GLU A 200 22.37 9.10 13.71
N GLU A 201 21.86 7.93 13.27
CA GLU A 201 20.44 7.59 13.26
C GLU A 201 19.79 7.73 14.64
N LEU A 202 20.42 7.21 15.71
CA LEU A 202 19.93 7.41 17.09
C LEU A 202 19.84 8.89 17.47
N SER A 203 20.79 9.71 17.01
CA SER A 203 20.76 11.15 17.27
C SER A 203 19.62 11.85 16.51
N GLU A 204 19.36 11.43 15.28
CA GLU A 204 18.24 11.91 14.46
C GLU A 204 16.90 11.51 15.07
N GLN A 205 16.76 10.27 15.54
CA GLN A 205 15.57 9.77 16.25
C GLN A 205 15.27 10.58 17.52
N ILE A 206 16.31 10.88 18.32
CA ILE A 206 16.14 11.72 19.53
C ILE A 206 15.68 13.13 19.15
N ARG A 207 16.22 13.73 18.09
CA ARG A 207 15.78 15.05 17.60
C ARG A 207 14.32 15.02 17.14
N ALA A 208 13.93 13.98 16.40
CA ALA A 208 12.56 13.81 15.92
C ALA A 208 11.56 13.67 17.08
N LEU A 209 11.88 12.89 18.12
CA LEU A 209 11.06 12.78 19.33
C LEU A 209 10.92 14.10 20.07
N LYS A 210 12.01 14.90 20.18
CA LYS A 210 11.95 16.25 20.76
C LYS A 210 11.07 17.19 19.93
N ALA A 211 11.16 17.14 18.60
CA ALA A 211 10.30 17.91 17.70
C ALA A 211 8.82 17.48 17.79
N LEU A 212 8.54 16.18 17.95
CA LEU A 212 7.19 15.67 18.19
C LEU A 212 6.59 16.29 19.47
N LYS A 213 7.37 16.33 20.55
CA LYS A 213 6.94 16.96 21.83
C LYS A 213 6.64 18.46 21.66
N GLU A 214 7.51 19.17 20.92
CA GLU A 214 7.31 20.58 20.59
C GLU A 214 6.04 20.82 19.75
N MET A 215 5.81 19.98 18.73
CA MET A 215 4.61 20.04 17.91
C MET A 215 3.35 19.85 18.77
N ALA A 216 3.31 18.83 19.63
CA ALA A 216 2.16 18.60 20.51
C ALA A 216 1.92 19.76 21.48
N ALA A 217 2.97 20.34 22.02
CA ALA A 217 2.90 21.52 22.90
C ALA A 217 2.30 22.74 22.18
N SER A 218 2.52 22.90 20.86
CA SER A 218 1.91 23.96 20.06
C SER A 218 0.38 23.87 19.98
N TYR A 219 -0.16 22.66 20.15
CA TYR A 219 -1.61 22.38 20.26
C TYR A 219 -2.11 22.42 21.71
N GLY A 220 -1.23 22.66 22.69
CA GLY A 220 -1.58 22.72 24.11
C GLY A 220 -1.56 21.36 24.83
N PHE A 221 -0.92 20.34 24.27
CA PHE A 221 -0.84 19.01 24.88
C PHE A 221 0.56 18.68 25.38
N ASP A 222 0.62 18.00 26.54
CA ASP A 222 1.84 17.44 27.11
C ASP A 222 1.90 15.92 26.90
N ILE A 223 2.62 15.51 25.87
CA ILE A 223 2.85 14.11 25.53
C ILE A 223 4.12 13.52 26.13
N SER A 224 4.75 14.21 27.08
CA SER A 224 5.94 13.73 27.80
C SER A 224 5.64 12.47 28.62
N ARG A 225 4.41 12.28 29.03
CA ARG A 225 3.88 11.21 29.87
C ARG A 225 2.97 10.25 29.08
N PRO A 226 2.70 9.05 29.64
CA PRO A 226 1.67 8.15 29.10
C PRO A 226 0.29 8.83 29.03
N ALA A 227 -0.55 8.36 28.11
CA ALA A 227 -1.94 8.79 27.96
C ALA A 227 -2.79 8.33 29.16
N ASP A 228 -3.66 9.20 29.65
CA ASP A 228 -4.52 8.94 30.80
C ASP A 228 -5.92 8.43 30.42
N ASP A 229 -6.40 8.77 29.25
CA ASP A 229 -7.73 8.37 28.77
C ASP A 229 -7.76 8.09 27.26
N THR A 230 -8.93 7.69 26.76
CA THR A 230 -9.14 7.35 25.34
C THR A 230 -8.83 8.52 24.42
N LYS A 231 -9.22 9.75 24.78
CA LYS A 231 -8.94 10.94 23.97
C LYS A 231 -7.44 11.19 23.86
N GLU A 232 -6.73 11.14 24.98
CA GLU A 232 -5.28 11.29 24.99
C GLU A 232 -4.61 10.15 24.21
N ALA A 233 -5.05 8.90 24.37
CA ALA A 233 -4.48 7.76 23.67
C ALA A 233 -4.58 7.92 22.14
N ILE A 234 -5.75 8.32 21.63
CA ILE A 234 -5.95 8.60 20.19
C ILE A 234 -5.13 9.81 19.75
N GLN A 235 -5.11 10.89 20.56
CA GLN A 235 -4.41 12.12 20.21
C GLN A 235 -2.89 11.96 20.19
N TRP A 236 -2.28 11.25 21.19
CA TRP A 236 -0.84 10.96 21.22
C TRP A 236 -0.40 10.10 20.02
N LEU A 237 -1.21 9.07 19.74
CA LEU A 237 -1.03 8.22 18.57
C LEU A 237 -1.13 9.03 17.28
N TYR A 238 -2.14 9.87 17.14
CA TYR A 238 -2.30 10.72 15.96
C TYR A 238 -1.16 11.74 15.81
N PHE A 239 -0.70 12.37 16.90
CA PHE A 239 0.43 13.29 16.81
C PHE A 239 1.71 12.61 16.31
N SER A 240 1.99 11.38 16.74
CA SER A 240 3.15 10.65 16.25
C SER A 240 3.02 10.28 14.77
N PHE A 241 1.83 9.87 14.33
CA PHE A 241 1.53 9.64 12.92
C PHE A 241 1.59 10.92 12.08
N LEU A 242 1.03 12.01 12.59
CA LEU A 242 1.07 13.33 11.93
C LEU A 242 2.51 13.83 11.77
N ALA A 243 3.34 13.69 12.80
CA ALA A 243 4.74 14.08 12.73
C ALA A 243 5.50 13.28 11.67
N ALA A 244 5.27 11.97 11.56
CA ALA A 244 5.83 11.14 10.48
C ALA A 244 5.39 11.64 9.09
N THR A 245 4.11 11.98 8.90
CA THR A 245 3.60 12.51 7.63
C THR A 245 4.13 13.91 7.29
N LYS A 246 4.50 14.71 8.29
CA LYS A 246 5.15 16.02 8.08
C LYS A 246 6.63 15.92 7.76
N GLU A 247 7.30 14.86 8.22
CA GLU A 247 8.72 14.64 8.00
C GLU A 247 9.02 14.09 6.61
N GLN A 248 8.14 13.26 6.06
CA GLN A 248 8.39 12.58 4.79
C GLN A 248 7.13 12.44 3.92
N ASN A 249 7.34 12.23 2.62
CA ASN A 249 6.28 11.95 1.66
C ASN A 249 6.31 10.49 1.20
N GLY A 250 6.28 9.57 2.16
CA GLY A 250 6.34 8.14 1.91
C GLY A 250 5.28 7.63 0.94
N ALA A 251 5.61 6.57 0.23
CA ALA A 251 4.66 5.89 -0.66
C ALA A 251 3.57 5.13 0.11
N ALA A 252 3.74 4.94 1.42
CA ALA A 252 2.73 4.32 2.29
C ALA A 252 2.91 4.84 3.72
N MET A 253 1.92 5.55 4.20
CA MET A 253 1.85 6.06 5.57
C MET A 253 0.86 5.22 6.37
N SER A 254 1.17 3.93 6.57
CA SER A 254 0.28 2.99 7.23
C SER A 254 0.23 3.24 8.74
N LEU A 255 -0.99 3.08 9.32
CA LEU A 255 -1.21 3.28 10.74
C LEU A 255 -0.79 2.06 11.57
N GLY A 256 -0.95 0.87 10.99
CA GLY A 256 -0.55 -0.39 11.61
C GLY A 256 -1.73 -1.19 12.15
N ARG A 257 -1.77 -1.43 13.46
CA ARG A 257 -2.77 -2.21 14.17
C ARG A 257 -3.08 -1.54 15.50
N VAL A 258 -3.92 -0.52 15.48
CA VAL A 258 -4.12 0.33 16.66
C VAL A 258 -5.46 0.09 17.35
N SER A 259 -6.45 -0.49 16.66
CA SER A 259 -7.81 -0.64 17.18
C SER A 259 -7.86 -1.48 18.46
N THR A 260 -7.20 -2.66 18.49
CA THR A 260 -7.17 -3.52 19.69
C THR A 260 -6.48 -2.83 20.88
N PHE A 261 -5.43 -2.04 20.61
CA PHE A 261 -4.73 -1.28 21.64
C PHE A 261 -5.61 -0.15 22.23
N LEU A 262 -6.27 0.63 21.36
CA LEU A 262 -7.14 1.73 21.78
C LEU A 262 -8.39 1.25 22.52
N ASP A 263 -8.84 0.01 22.26
CA ASP A 263 -9.97 -0.59 22.96
C ASP A 263 -9.72 -0.69 24.46
N ILE A 264 -8.49 -0.97 24.88
CA ILE A 264 -8.12 -1.07 26.29
C ILE A 264 -8.44 0.23 27.06
N TYR A 265 -8.15 1.38 26.46
CA TYR A 265 -8.47 2.67 27.03
C TYR A 265 -9.98 2.93 27.01
N SER A 266 -10.65 2.68 25.89
CA SER A 266 -12.08 2.95 25.75
C SER A 266 -12.95 2.07 26.66
N GLU A 267 -12.63 0.79 26.80
CA GLU A 267 -13.38 -0.08 27.71
C GLU A 267 -13.19 0.33 29.19
N ARG A 268 -11.97 0.70 29.57
CA ARG A 268 -11.70 1.24 30.91
C ARG A 268 -12.51 2.51 31.18
N ASP A 269 -12.53 3.44 30.22
CA ASP A 269 -13.20 4.74 30.38
C ASP A 269 -14.72 4.60 30.34
N LEU A 270 -15.28 3.70 29.53
CA LEU A 270 -16.71 3.35 29.53
C LEU A 270 -17.12 2.72 30.88
N HIS A 271 -16.35 1.78 31.39
CA HIS A 271 -16.63 1.13 32.70
C HIS A 271 -16.57 2.11 33.87
N SER A 272 -15.68 3.10 33.81
CA SER A 272 -15.58 4.14 34.83
C SER A 272 -16.65 5.23 34.70
N GLY A 273 -17.40 5.27 33.58
CA GLY A 273 -18.37 6.33 33.27
C GLY A 273 -17.73 7.66 32.87
N ARG A 274 -16.44 7.65 32.52
CA ARG A 274 -15.72 8.85 32.05
C ARG A 274 -16.18 9.29 30.68
N TYR A 275 -16.52 8.36 29.81
CA TYR A 275 -17.07 8.57 28.47
C TYR A 275 -18.31 7.69 28.26
N THR A 276 -19.19 8.17 27.38
CA THR A 276 -20.31 7.40 26.82
C THR A 276 -19.89 6.75 25.50
N GLU A 277 -20.66 5.77 25.01
CA GLU A 277 -20.42 5.14 23.70
C GLU A 277 -20.43 6.15 22.56
N ALA A 278 -21.34 7.14 22.60
CA ALA A 278 -21.40 8.20 21.58
C ALA A 278 -20.15 9.09 21.58
N GLU A 279 -19.59 9.38 22.74
CA GLU A 279 -18.37 10.18 22.86
C GLU A 279 -17.13 9.39 22.38
N ILE A 280 -17.04 8.08 22.67
CA ILE A 280 -15.98 7.25 22.14
C ILE A 280 -16.07 7.18 20.61
N GLN A 281 -17.26 6.97 20.05
CA GLN A 281 -17.46 6.96 18.59
C GLN A 281 -17.12 8.32 17.98
N GLU A 282 -17.44 9.44 18.62
CA GLU A 282 -17.05 10.78 18.17
C GLU A 282 -15.54 10.93 18.07
N LEU A 283 -14.78 10.46 19.07
CA LEU A 283 -13.32 10.50 19.03
C LEU A 283 -12.76 9.72 17.85
N VAL A 284 -13.31 8.51 17.58
CA VAL A 284 -12.92 7.67 16.44
C VAL A 284 -13.29 8.34 15.12
N ASP A 285 -14.50 8.86 14.97
CA ASP A 285 -14.94 9.55 13.76
C ASP A 285 -14.04 10.75 13.44
N HIS A 286 -13.70 11.56 14.46
CA HIS A 286 -12.81 12.72 14.30
C HIS A 286 -11.39 12.30 13.95
N PHE A 287 -10.88 11.22 14.53
CA PHE A 287 -9.58 10.66 14.16
C PHE A 287 -9.56 10.22 12.69
N ILE A 288 -10.59 9.50 12.25
CA ILE A 288 -10.70 9.06 10.85
C ILE A 288 -10.83 10.25 9.89
N MET A 289 -11.54 11.31 10.27
CA MET A 289 -11.58 12.54 9.46
C MET A 289 -10.17 13.10 9.23
N LYS A 290 -9.30 13.10 10.26
CA LYS A 290 -7.92 13.56 10.13
C LYS A 290 -7.12 12.71 9.13
N LEU A 291 -7.28 11.39 9.16
CA LEU A 291 -6.62 10.50 8.21
C LEU A 291 -7.10 10.73 6.77
N ARG A 292 -8.40 11.04 6.58
CA ARG A 292 -8.99 11.30 5.25
C ARG A 292 -8.52 12.58 4.57
N ILE A 293 -7.89 13.51 5.29
CA ILE A 293 -7.46 14.82 4.75
C ILE A 293 -5.95 14.97 4.63
N ILE A 294 -5.18 13.93 4.88
CA ILE A 294 -3.74 13.95 4.64
C ILE A 294 -3.49 14.05 3.13
N ARG A 295 -2.60 14.97 2.75
CA ARG A 295 -2.26 15.23 1.35
C ARG A 295 -0.77 15.47 1.21
N PHE A 296 -0.19 14.92 0.12
CA PHE A 296 1.15 15.28 -0.31
C PHE A 296 1.10 16.13 -1.58
N LEU A 297 2.08 16.97 -1.79
CA LEU A 297 2.27 17.62 -3.08
C LEU A 297 2.77 16.57 -4.08
N ARG A 298 2.06 16.42 -5.20
CA ARG A 298 2.32 15.43 -6.25
C ARG A 298 2.07 16.04 -7.62
N THR A 299 2.74 15.51 -8.64
CA THR A 299 2.45 15.87 -10.04
C THR A 299 1.19 15.18 -10.57
N PRO A 300 0.49 15.75 -11.56
CA PRO A 300 -0.60 15.05 -12.23
C PRO A 300 -0.18 13.70 -12.85
N ALA A 301 1.09 13.56 -13.26
CA ALA A 301 1.63 12.30 -13.77
C ALA A 301 1.74 11.23 -12.67
N TYR A 302 2.07 11.63 -11.44
CA TYR A 302 2.02 10.74 -10.28
C TYR A 302 0.58 10.31 -9.98
N ASP A 303 -0.35 11.25 -9.99
CA ASP A 303 -1.76 10.98 -9.75
C ASP A 303 -2.34 10.02 -10.80
N ALA A 304 -1.96 10.17 -12.07
CA ALA A 304 -2.34 9.24 -13.14
C ALA A 304 -1.76 7.83 -12.91
N LEU A 305 -0.51 7.71 -12.44
CA LEU A 305 0.14 6.43 -12.17
C LEU A 305 -0.52 5.69 -11.00
N PHE A 306 -0.94 6.40 -9.95
CA PHE A 306 -1.45 5.83 -8.70
C PHE A 306 -2.94 6.07 -8.46
N SER A 307 -3.67 6.58 -9.46
CA SER A 307 -5.12 6.83 -9.39
C SER A 307 -5.54 7.85 -8.33
N GLY A 308 -4.94 8.99 -8.38
CA GLY A 308 -5.10 10.10 -7.44
C GLY A 308 -3.86 10.25 -6.56
N ASP A 309 -4.05 10.91 -5.42
CA ASP A 309 -2.98 11.17 -4.44
C ASP A 309 -3.18 10.33 -3.16
N PRO A 310 -3.04 8.98 -3.25
CA PRO A 310 -3.20 8.13 -2.08
C PRO A 310 -2.01 8.28 -1.15
N THR A 311 -2.29 8.27 0.16
CA THR A 311 -1.29 8.20 1.22
C THR A 311 -1.12 6.77 1.74
N TRP A 312 -2.01 5.87 1.32
CA TRP A 312 -2.07 4.46 1.74
C TRP A 312 -2.04 4.29 3.26
N VAL A 313 -2.83 5.08 3.96
CA VAL A 313 -3.07 4.91 5.39
C VAL A 313 -3.84 3.61 5.60
N THR A 314 -3.18 2.59 6.12
CA THR A 314 -3.77 1.26 6.33
C THR A 314 -3.87 0.95 7.81
N GLU A 315 -5.06 0.53 8.25
CA GLU A 315 -5.32 -0.02 9.59
C GLU A 315 -5.69 -1.48 9.48
N SER A 316 -5.02 -2.33 10.26
CA SER A 316 -5.25 -3.78 10.32
C SER A 316 -6.16 -4.14 11.48
N ILE A 317 -7.29 -4.78 11.21
CA ILE A 317 -8.36 -5.05 12.18
C ILE A 317 -8.61 -6.57 12.30
N GLY A 318 -8.82 -7.07 13.49
CA GLY A 318 -9.13 -8.49 13.72
C GLY A 318 -7.89 -9.37 13.75
N GLY A 319 -7.97 -10.59 13.21
CA GLY A 319 -6.94 -11.61 13.34
C GLY A 319 -7.00 -12.34 14.68
N VAL A 320 -6.02 -13.20 14.96
CA VAL A 320 -5.98 -14.09 16.12
C VAL A 320 -4.61 -14.03 16.79
N GLY A 321 -4.57 -13.93 18.12
CA GLY A 321 -3.36 -14.00 18.92
C GLY A 321 -2.69 -15.37 18.90
N LEU A 322 -1.41 -15.43 19.24
CA LEU A 322 -0.69 -16.71 19.38
C LEU A 322 -1.26 -17.58 20.52
N ASP A 323 -2.01 -16.99 21.43
CA ASP A 323 -2.76 -17.67 22.49
C ASP A 323 -4.11 -18.25 22.02
N GLY A 324 -4.47 -18.05 20.76
CA GLY A 324 -5.71 -18.54 20.14
C GLY A 324 -6.94 -17.66 20.35
N ARG A 325 -6.86 -16.56 21.11
CA ARG A 325 -7.95 -15.58 21.24
C ARG A 325 -8.00 -14.70 20.00
N HIS A 326 -9.19 -14.42 19.46
CA HIS A 326 -9.32 -13.44 18.40
C HIS A 326 -9.07 -12.00 18.91
N LEU A 327 -8.55 -11.16 18.05
CA LEU A 327 -8.19 -9.77 18.37
C LEU A 327 -9.29 -8.77 17.96
N VAL A 328 -10.50 -9.27 17.67
CA VAL A 328 -11.68 -8.45 17.44
C VAL A 328 -12.16 -7.89 18.79
N THR A 329 -12.30 -6.57 18.86
CA THR A 329 -12.78 -5.83 20.02
C THR A 329 -13.93 -4.90 19.60
N ARG A 330 -14.57 -4.20 20.54
CA ARG A 330 -15.57 -3.18 20.22
C ARG A 330 -14.96 -2.06 19.36
N MET A 331 -13.69 -1.72 19.58
CA MET A 331 -13.00 -0.70 18.77
C MET A 331 -12.85 -1.14 17.30
N SER A 332 -12.74 -2.44 17.03
CA SER A 332 -12.77 -2.99 15.66
C SER A 332 -14.06 -2.60 14.93
N TYR A 333 -15.19 -2.74 15.59
CA TYR A 333 -16.49 -2.32 15.05
C TYR A 333 -16.59 -0.79 14.90
N ARG A 334 -16.10 -0.01 15.89
CA ARG A 334 -16.14 1.46 15.85
C ARG A 334 -15.34 2.02 14.66
N PHE A 335 -14.18 1.46 14.35
CA PHE A 335 -13.40 1.84 13.17
C PHE A 335 -14.16 1.55 11.87
N LEU A 336 -14.71 0.36 11.74
CA LEU A 336 -15.54 -0.02 10.57
C LEU A 336 -16.81 0.82 10.47
N HIS A 337 -17.43 1.21 11.59
CA HIS A 337 -18.64 2.02 11.63
C HIS A 337 -18.45 3.44 11.11
N THR A 338 -17.22 3.92 11.03
CA THR A 338 -16.93 5.22 10.39
C THR A 338 -17.32 5.24 8.92
N LEU A 339 -17.41 4.07 8.24
CA LEU A 339 -17.93 3.95 6.88
C LEU A 339 -19.44 4.27 6.82
N THR A 340 -20.16 4.05 7.91
CA THR A 340 -21.58 4.44 8.05
C THR A 340 -21.69 5.92 8.44
N ASN A 341 -20.98 6.34 9.49
CA ASN A 341 -21.10 7.70 10.03
C ASN A 341 -20.57 8.80 9.09
N LEU A 342 -19.48 8.51 8.36
CA LEU A 342 -18.80 9.45 7.46
C LEU A 342 -18.97 9.09 5.97
N GLY A 343 -19.59 7.94 5.68
CA GLY A 343 -19.73 7.39 4.34
C GLY A 343 -18.48 6.68 3.80
N PRO A 344 -18.61 6.01 2.66
CA PRO A 344 -17.51 5.30 1.99
C PRO A 344 -16.29 6.19 1.76
N ALA A 345 -15.11 5.61 1.88
CA ALA A 345 -13.86 6.28 1.55
C ALA A 345 -12.77 5.27 1.24
N PRO A 346 -11.81 5.62 0.37
CA PRO A 346 -10.66 4.76 0.09
C PRO A 346 -9.66 4.71 1.26
N GLU A 347 -9.63 5.74 2.10
CA GLU A 347 -8.70 5.88 3.22
C GLU A 347 -9.42 6.29 4.53
N PRO A 348 -8.96 5.78 5.68
CA PRO A 348 -7.94 4.73 5.80
C PRO A 348 -8.37 3.45 5.11
N ASN A 349 -7.39 2.73 4.52
CA ASN A 349 -7.60 1.41 3.95
C ASN A 349 -7.82 0.42 5.11
N LEU A 350 -9.07 0.09 5.40
CA LEU A 350 -9.45 -0.83 6.47
C LEU A 350 -9.23 -2.26 6.01
N THR A 351 -8.24 -2.92 6.59
CA THR A 351 -7.86 -4.29 6.26
C THR A 351 -8.31 -5.22 7.37
N VAL A 352 -9.24 -6.12 7.07
CA VAL A 352 -9.67 -7.15 8.02
C VAL A 352 -8.77 -8.37 7.87
N LEU A 353 -8.06 -8.70 8.93
CA LEU A 353 -7.25 -9.91 9.04
C LEU A 353 -8.18 -11.08 9.35
N TRP A 354 -8.54 -11.82 8.29
CA TRP A 354 -9.55 -12.86 8.33
C TRP A 354 -8.97 -14.17 8.83
N ALA A 355 -9.67 -14.80 9.79
CA ALA A 355 -9.36 -16.15 10.27
C ALA A 355 -10.65 -16.96 10.38
N GLU A 356 -10.54 -18.29 10.31
CA GLU A 356 -11.68 -19.20 10.45
C GLU A 356 -12.40 -18.99 11.80
N SER A 357 -11.65 -18.76 12.87
CA SER A 357 -12.14 -18.61 14.23
C SER A 357 -12.71 -17.25 14.60
N LEU A 358 -12.77 -16.27 13.68
CA LEU A 358 -13.36 -14.97 13.98
C LEU A 358 -14.86 -15.09 14.29
N PRO A 359 -15.40 -14.23 15.20
CA PRO A 359 -16.82 -14.23 15.53
C PRO A 359 -17.71 -14.08 14.29
N LYS A 360 -18.75 -14.92 14.17
CA LYS A 360 -19.69 -14.90 13.06
C LYS A 360 -20.33 -13.52 12.86
N ALA A 361 -20.76 -12.88 13.95
CA ALA A 361 -21.36 -11.55 13.90
C ALA A 361 -20.42 -10.51 13.31
N PHE A 362 -19.12 -10.58 13.61
CA PHE A 362 -18.10 -9.71 13.04
C PHE A 362 -17.91 -9.96 11.54
N LYS A 363 -17.81 -11.22 11.12
CA LYS A 363 -17.72 -11.59 9.69
C LYS A 363 -18.91 -11.06 8.89
N GLU A 364 -20.12 -11.23 9.41
CA GLU A 364 -21.36 -10.75 8.79
C GLU A 364 -21.42 -9.22 8.71
N TYR A 365 -20.94 -8.52 9.75
CA TYR A 365 -20.85 -7.06 9.77
C TYR A 365 -19.88 -6.54 8.70
N CYS A 366 -18.68 -7.13 8.61
CA CYS A 366 -17.69 -6.79 7.57
C CYS A 366 -18.24 -7.03 6.16
N ALA A 367 -18.88 -8.18 5.93
CA ALA A 367 -19.47 -8.52 4.63
C ALA A 367 -20.58 -7.53 4.23
N ARG A 368 -21.45 -7.14 5.16
CA ARG A 368 -22.48 -6.11 4.93
C ARG A 368 -21.84 -4.79 4.50
N LEU A 369 -20.88 -4.29 5.24
CA LEU A 369 -20.19 -3.04 4.89
C LEU A 369 -19.46 -3.13 3.55
N SER A 370 -18.91 -4.28 3.17
CA SER A 370 -18.32 -4.47 1.85
C SER A 370 -19.36 -4.40 0.74
N ILE A 371 -20.55 -4.98 0.94
CA ILE A 371 -21.66 -4.89 -0.02
C ILE A 371 -22.12 -3.43 -0.18
N GLU A 372 -22.20 -2.69 0.91
CA GLU A 372 -22.68 -1.31 0.91
C GLU A 372 -21.64 -0.31 0.37
N THR A 373 -20.33 -0.54 0.62
CA THR A 373 -19.33 0.54 0.48
C THR A 373 -18.13 0.21 -0.40
N SER A 374 -17.84 -1.07 -0.66
CA SER A 374 -16.60 -1.52 -1.31
C SER A 374 -15.30 -0.93 -0.70
N SER A 375 -15.32 -0.60 0.60
CA SER A 375 -14.23 0.14 1.28
C SER A 375 -13.31 -0.74 2.14
N ILE A 376 -13.60 -2.04 2.26
CA ILE A 376 -12.84 -2.99 3.09
C ILE A 376 -12.08 -3.97 2.20
N GLN A 377 -10.86 -4.32 2.61
CA GLN A 377 -10.13 -5.46 2.07
C GLN A 377 -9.92 -6.53 3.13
N TYR A 378 -9.57 -7.73 2.69
CA TYR A 378 -9.39 -8.88 3.56
C TYR A 378 -8.08 -9.58 3.27
N GLU A 379 -7.40 -10.02 4.33
CA GLU A 379 -6.18 -10.83 4.22
C GLU A 379 -6.25 -12.02 5.18
N SER A 380 -5.68 -13.14 4.76
CA SER A 380 -5.68 -14.39 5.54
C SER A 380 -4.75 -14.32 6.73
N ASP A 381 -5.28 -14.08 7.92
CA ASP A 381 -4.51 -14.13 9.15
C ASP A 381 -3.98 -15.55 9.42
N ASP A 382 -4.77 -16.58 9.16
CA ASP A 382 -4.36 -17.97 9.34
C ASP A 382 -3.13 -18.35 8.50
N LEU A 383 -3.01 -17.79 7.29
CA LEU A 383 -1.84 -17.96 6.42
C LEU A 383 -0.66 -17.12 6.90
N MET A 384 -0.91 -15.87 7.26
CA MET A 384 0.12 -14.86 7.53
C MET A 384 0.72 -15.00 8.93
N ARG A 385 -0.10 -15.33 9.95
CA ARG A 385 0.34 -15.48 11.34
C ARG A 385 1.48 -16.49 11.52
N CYS A 386 1.53 -17.53 10.69
CA CYS A 386 2.60 -18.52 10.71
C CYS A 386 3.98 -17.92 10.36
N HIS A 387 4.01 -16.81 9.62
CA HIS A 387 5.24 -16.14 9.18
C HIS A 387 5.57 -14.89 9.99
N TRP A 388 4.53 -14.16 10.44
CA TRP A 388 4.68 -12.81 10.99
C TRP A 388 4.35 -12.70 12.49
N GLY A 389 3.87 -13.79 13.11
CA GLY A 389 3.34 -13.73 14.48
C GLY A 389 1.96 -13.09 14.54
N ASP A 390 1.57 -12.53 15.67
CA ASP A 390 0.24 -11.95 15.88
C ASP A 390 0.24 -10.41 16.01
N ASP A 391 1.41 -9.75 16.04
CA ASP A 391 1.53 -8.29 16.09
C ASP A 391 2.17 -7.73 14.81
N TYR A 392 1.51 -7.97 13.70
CA TYR A 392 1.87 -7.38 12.41
C TYR A 392 0.77 -6.45 11.91
N GLY A 393 1.15 -5.46 11.13
CA GLY A 393 0.26 -4.59 10.38
C GLY A 393 0.51 -4.73 8.88
N ILE A 394 -0.42 -4.22 8.08
CA ILE A 394 -0.30 -4.20 6.64
C ILE A 394 0.29 -2.85 6.20
N ALA A 395 1.44 -2.91 5.55
CA ALA A 395 2.06 -1.75 4.94
C ALA A 395 1.50 -1.54 3.53
N CYS A 396 0.94 -0.37 3.27
CA CYS A 396 0.40 0.00 1.96
C CYS A 396 -0.86 -0.82 1.62
N CYS A 397 -0.67 -1.85 0.80
CA CYS A 397 -1.74 -2.60 0.16
C CYS A 397 -1.91 -4.00 0.76
N VAL A 398 -0.83 -4.80 0.78
CA VAL A 398 -0.88 -6.25 1.05
C VAL A 398 0.35 -6.79 1.77
N SER A 399 1.28 -5.93 2.18
CA SER A 399 2.56 -6.34 2.76
C SER A 399 2.49 -6.43 4.27
N ALA A 400 2.65 -7.61 4.84
CA ALA A 400 2.74 -7.77 6.29
C ALA A 400 4.10 -7.29 6.82
N MET A 401 4.07 -6.68 8.01
CA MET A 401 5.25 -6.20 8.71
C MET A 401 5.03 -6.27 10.22
N ARG A 402 5.98 -6.87 10.96
CA ARG A 402 5.92 -6.86 12.44
C ARG A 402 6.14 -5.44 12.96
N LEU A 403 5.18 -4.97 13.77
CA LEU A 403 5.16 -3.59 14.25
C LEU A 403 6.29 -3.33 15.25
N GLY A 404 7.04 -2.26 15.01
CA GLY A 404 8.17 -1.89 15.85
C GLY A 404 9.43 -2.76 15.72
N GLU A 405 9.38 -3.88 15.00
CA GLU A 405 10.50 -4.81 14.80
C GLU A 405 11.05 -4.80 13.38
N GLN A 406 10.24 -4.41 12.40
CA GLN A 406 10.61 -4.49 10.98
C GLN A 406 10.41 -3.15 10.26
N MET A 407 11.23 -2.94 9.24
CA MET A 407 11.02 -1.92 8.23
C MET A 407 11.25 -2.52 6.84
N GLN A 408 10.65 -1.93 5.82
CA GLN A 408 10.70 -2.46 4.47
C GLN A 408 11.26 -1.45 3.47
N PHE A 409 12.24 -1.88 2.71
CA PHE A 409 12.73 -1.19 1.52
C PHE A 409 11.77 -1.45 0.36
N PHE A 410 11.02 -0.43 -0.05
CA PHE A 410 10.03 -0.54 -1.12
C PHE A 410 10.70 -0.76 -2.47
N GLY A 411 10.30 -1.81 -3.17
CA GLY A 411 11.01 -2.30 -4.36
C GLY A 411 10.42 -1.90 -5.70
N ALA A 412 9.28 -1.23 -5.78
CA ALA A 412 8.64 -1.05 -7.08
C ALA A 412 8.27 -2.39 -7.77
N ARG A 413 8.25 -2.46 -9.10
CA ARG A 413 7.89 -3.70 -9.80
C ARG A 413 8.63 -3.84 -11.12
N ILE A 414 8.90 -5.08 -11.47
CA ILE A 414 9.34 -5.45 -12.82
C ILE A 414 8.15 -5.86 -13.69
N ASN A 415 8.28 -5.62 -14.99
CA ASN A 415 7.31 -6.00 -16.00
C ASN A 415 7.75 -7.33 -16.66
N LEU A 416 7.14 -8.45 -16.22
CA LEU A 416 7.46 -9.77 -16.73
C LEU A 416 7.14 -9.91 -18.23
N ALA A 417 6.09 -9.25 -18.72
CA ALA A 417 5.70 -9.33 -20.13
C ALA A 417 6.75 -8.65 -21.04
N LYS A 418 7.32 -7.50 -20.62
CA LYS A 418 8.45 -6.91 -21.36
C LYS A 418 9.68 -7.80 -21.33
N ALA A 419 9.98 -8.44 -20.20
CA ALA A 419 11.09 -9.40 -20.13
C ALA A 419 10.90 -10.56 -21.12
N LEU A 420 9.67 -11.06 -21.29
CA LEU A 420 9.36 -12.09 -22.30
C LEU A 420 9.55 -11.55 -23.74
N LEU A 421 9.08 -10.34 -24.02
CA LEU A 421 9.26 -9.73 -25.34
C LEU A 421 10.74 -9.42 -25.64
N TYR A 422 11.53 -9.04 -24.63
CA TYR A 422 12.99 -8.91 -24.76
C TYR A 422 13.67 -10.25 -25.02
N ALA A 423 13.21 -11.33 -24.39
CA ALA A 423 13.71 -12.67 -24.67
C ALA A 423 13.49 -13.08 -26.14
N ILE A 424 12.31 -12.79 -26.68
CA ILE A 424 11.96 -13.05 -28.10
C ILE A 424 12.77 -12.15 -29.05
N ASN A 425 12.96 -10.87 -28.70
CA ASN A 425 13.58 -9.85 -29.53
C ASN A 425 15.10 -9.67 -29.30
N GLY A 426 15.75 -10.56 -28.56
CA GLY A 426 17.20 -10.50 -28.31
C GLY A 426 17.67 -9.32 -27.48
N GLY A 427 16.86 -8.88 -26.51
CA GLY A 427 17.12 -7.77 -25.59
C GLY A 427 16.71 -6.39 -26.09
N ARG A 428 16.08 -6.32 -27.29
CA ARG A 428 15.56 -5.07 -27.84
C ARG A 428 14.12 -4.80 -27.35
N ASP A 429 13.85 -3.52 -27.07
CA ASP A 429 12.51 -3.05 -26.77
C ASP A 429 11.59 -3.21 -27.99
N GLU A 430 10.42 -3.78 -27.77
CA GLU A 430 9.45 -4.07 -28.83
C GLU A 430 8.71 -2.83 -29.33
N MET A 431 8.75 -1.72 -28.57
CA MET A 431 8.06 -0.49 -28.92
C MET A 431 8.91 0.44 -29.80
N ASP A 432 10.22 0.57 -29.50
CA ASP A 432 11.10 1.52 -30.20
C ASP A 432 12.36 0.87 -30.82
N GLY A 433 12.60 -0.40 -30.56
CA GLY A 433 13.74 -1.15 -31.09
C GLY A 433 15.07 -0.90 -30.36
N SER A 434 15.09 -0.07 -29.31
CA SER A 434 16.31 0.22 -28.55
C SER A 434 16.84 -1.02 -27.82
N GLN A 435 18.17 -1.13 -27.68
CA GLN A 435 18.80 -2.21 -26.90
C GLN A 435 18.74 -1.86 -25.41
N VAL A 436 17.82 -2.48 -24.69
CA VAL A 436 17.62 -2.25 -23.25
C VAL A 436 18.35 -3.30 -22.42
N ALA A 437 18.13 -4.58 -22.74
CA ALA A 437 18.73 -5.73 -22.06
C ALA A 437 20.01 -6.21 -22.77
N PRO A 438 20.78 -7.14 -22.18
CA PRO A 438 21.93 -7.73 -22.85
C PRO A 438 21.57 -8.31 -24.21
N LYS A 439 22.45 -8.12 -25.17
CA LYS A 439 22.24 -8.59 -26.55
C LYS A 439 22.28 -10.11 -26.59
N LEU A 440 21.13 -10.72 -26.85
CA LEU A 440 20.99 -12.14 -27.16
C LEU A 440 20.66 -12.33 -28.65
N LYS A 441 20.80 -13.57 -29.15
CA LYS A 441 20.29 -13.89 -30.48
C LYS A 441 18.77 -13.85 -30.46
N PRO A 442 18.08 -13.04 -31.30
CA PRO A 442 16.63 -13.06 -31.40
C PRO A 442 16.12 -14.46 -31.81
N ILE A 443 14.90 -14.78 -31.40
CA ILE A 443 14.23 -16.01 -31.89
C ILE A 443 13.75 -15.74 -33.31
N GLU A 444 14.29 -16.43 -34.30
CA GLU A 444 14.03 -16.19 -35.74
C GLU A 444 12.99 -17.12 -36.36
N GLY A 445 12.53 -18.14 -35.61
CA GLY A 445 11.58 -19.15 -36.09
C GLY A 445 10.24 -18.54 -36.54
N GLU A 446 9.59 -19.18 -37.52
CA GLU A 446 8.23 -18.83 -37.96
C GLU A 446 7.18 -19.19 -36.92
N VAL A 447 7.47 -20.19 -36.09
CA VAL A 447 6.66 -20.60 -34.93
C VAL A 447 7.55 -20.49 -33.70
N LEU A 448 6.99 -19.98 -32.59
CA LEU A 448 7.74 -19.96 -31.34
C LEU A 448 7.82 -21.35 -30.74
N ASP A 449 9.06 -21.80 -30.49
CA ASP A 449 9.32 -23.03 -29.74
C ASP A 449 9.33 -22.78 -28.26
N TYR A 450 8.61 -23.60 -27.48
CA TYR A 450 8.42 -23.37 -26.04
C TYR A 450 9.74 -23.43 -25.25
N ASP A 451 10.57 -24.42 -25.54
CA ASP A 451 11.84 -24.64 -24.80
C ASP A 451 12.84 -23.53 -25.14
N GLU A 452 12.95 -23.13 -26.43
CA GLU A 452 13.78 -21.98 -26.81
C GLU A 452 13.34 -20.67 -26.17
N VAL A 453 12.03 -20.39 -26.14
CA VAL A 453 11.49 -19.18 -25.48
C VAL A 453 11.78 -19.21 -24.00
N LEU A 454 11.60 -20.36 -23.34
CA LEU A 454 11.84 -20.51 -21.90
C LEU A 454 13.31 -20.29 -21.54
N ASP A 455 14.25 -20.88 -22.30
CA ASP A 455 15.69 -20.66 -22.09
C ASP A 455 16.10 -19.19 -22.23
N ARG A 456 15.55 -18.49 -23.23
CA ARG A 456 15.82 -17.07 -23.45
C ARG A 456 15.21 -16.21 -22.33
N TYR A 457 14.01 -16.58 -21.90
CA TYR A 457 13.31 -15.89 -20.82
C TYR A 457 14.02 -16.07 -19.48
N ASP A 458 14.54 -17.27 -19.21
CA ASP A 458 15.33 -17.56 -18.02
C ASP A 458 16.58 -16.66 -17.93
N ALA A 459 17.35 -16.59 -19.02
CA ALA A 459 18.52 -15.71 -19.11
C ALA A 459 18.14 -14.21 -18.95
N MET A 460 17.01 -13.80 -19.50
CA MET A 460 16.52 -12.42 -19.40
C MET A 460 16.10 -12.06 -17.98
N THR A 461 15.43 -12.98 -17.28
CA THR A 461 15.02 -12.76 -15.89
C THR A 461 16.19 -12.85 -14.90
N ASP A 462 17.25 -13.61 -15.19
CA ASP A 462 18.52 -13.57 -14.43
C ASP A 462 19.17 -12.17 -14.48
N TRP A 463 19.29 -11.61 -15.70
CA TRP A 463 19.78 -10.24 -15.87
C TRP A 463 18.92 -9.23 -15.14
N LEU A 464 17.59 -9.34 -15.29
CA LEU A 464 16.66 -8.38 -14.72
C LEU A 464 16.65 -8.43 -13.20
N ALA A 465 16.75 -9.62 -12.58
CA ALA A 465 16.83 -9.78 -11.14
C ALA A 465 18.07 -9.07 -10.55
N LYS A 466 19.23 -9.21 -11.21
CA LYS A 466 20.47 -8.52 -10.81
C LYS A 466 20.32 -7.01 -10.92
N LEU A 467 19.91 -6.50 -12.08
CA LEU A 467 19.75 -5.07 -12.32
C LEU A 467 18.76 -4.44 -11.34
N TYR A 468 17.68 -5.15 -11.06
CA TYR A 468 16.64 -4.73 -10.13
C TYR A 468 17.18 -4.56 -8.71
N ILE A 469 17.86 -5.56 -8.17
CA ILE A 469 18.48 -5.48 -6.82
C ILE A 469 19.53 -4.38 -6.76
N ASP A 470 20.41 -4.26 -7.78
CA ASP A 470 21.41 -3.20 -7.83
C ASP A 470 20.77 -1.80 -7.84
N THR A 471 19.66 -1.64 -8.57
CA THR A 471 18.91 -0.38 -8.61
C THR A 471 18.29 -0.04 -7.26
N LEU A 472 17.69 -1.03 -6.58
CA LEU A 472 17.12 -0.85 -5.25
C LEU A 472 18.19 -0.54 -4.20
N ASN A 473 19.35 -1.16 -4.27
CA ASN A 473 20.48 -0.88 -3.38
C ASN A 473 20.90 0.60 -3.46
N VAL A 474 21.01 1.15 -4.67
CA VAL A 474 21.30 2.59 -4.89
C VAL A 474 20.24 3.46 -4.23
N ILE A 475 18.96 3.18 -4.49
CA ILE A 475 17.86 3.99 -3.98
C ILE A 475 17.85 3.99 -2.45
N HIS A 476 17.93 2.82 -1.81
CA HIS A 476 17.77 2.72 -0.36
C HIS A 476 19.01 3.22 0.39
N TYR A 477 20.20 3.10 -0.19
CA TYR A 477 21.39 3.78 0.33
C TYR A 477 21.20 5.31 0.34
N MET A 478 20.64 5.87 -0.74
CA MET A 478 20.46 7.32 -0.85
C MET A 478 19.32 7.83 0.05
N HIS A 479 18.29 7.01 0.30
CA HIS A 479 17.28 7.32 1.32
C HIS A 479 17.90 7.41 2.71
N ASP A 480 18.65 6.40 3.16
CA ASP A 480 19.30 6.44 4.47
C ASP A 480 20.24 7.64 4.62
N LYS A 481 20.89 8.03 3.52
CA LYS A 481 21.86 9.14 3.54
C LYS A 481 21.24 10.53 3.55
N TYR A 482 20.11 10.73 2.84
CA TYR A 482 19.58 12.07 2.59
C TYR A 482 18.11 12.24 2.99
N SER A 483 17.42 11.17 3.36
CA SER A 483 15.98 11.13 3.54
C SER A 483 15.53 10.14 4.63
N TYR A 484 16.34 10.07 5.72
CA TYR A 484 16.07 9.13 6.80
C TYR A 484 14.80 9.48 7.56
N GLU A 485 13.94 8.48 7.78
CA GLU A 485 12.64 8.62 8.42
C GLU A 485 12.77 8.53 9.94
N ALA A 486 13.34 9.58 10.53
CA ALA A 486 13.82 9.57 11.91
C ALA A 486 12.71 9.32 12.94
N LEU A 487 11.51 9.88 12.75
CA LEU A 487 10.44 9.71 13.70
C LEU A 487 9.86 8.29 13.67
N GLU A 488 9.58 7.74 12.48
CA GLU A 488 9.07 6.36 12.39
C GLU A 488 10.08 5.37 12.97
N MET A 489 11.35 5.56 12.65
CA MET A 489 12.45 4.71 13.16
C MET A 489 12.68 4.88 14.67
N ALA A 490 12.36 6.05 15.25
CA ALA A 490 12.40 6.26 16.70
C ALA A 490 11.36 5.40 17.45
N LEU A 491 10.30 4.96 16.75
CA LEU A 491 9.24 4.11 17.30
C LEU A 491 9.49 2.61 17.03
N HIS A 492 10.73 2.23 16.70
CA HIS A 492 11.18 0.84 16.54
C HIS A 492 12.09 0.41 17.65
N ASP A 493 12.26 -0.91 17.78
CA ASP A 493 13.25 -1.54 18.62
C ASP A 493 14.68 -1.16 18.17
N GLU A 494 15.67 -1.50 18.98
CA GLU A 494 17.08 -1.22 18.67
C GLU A 494 17.56 -2.10 17.51
N GLN A 495 17.14 -3.37 17.49
CA GLN A 495 17.47 -4.31 16.43
C GLN A 495 16.31 -4.44 15.45
N ILE A 496 16.52 -3.97 14.22
CA ILE A 496 15.49 -3.89 13.19
C ILE A 496 15.78 -4.92 12.10
N VAL A 497 14.79 -5.75 11.81
CA VAL A 497 14.81 -6.62 10.64
C VAL A 497 14.42 -5.81 9.41
N ARG A 498 15.30 -5.80 8.40
CA ARG A 498 15.05 -5.11 7.13
C ARG A 498 14.64 -6.09 6.06
N THR A 499 13.58 -5.78 5.34
CA THR A 499 13.17 -6.53 4.14
C THR A 499 13.31 -5.66 2.91
N MET A 500 13.56 -6.26 1.75
CA MET A 500 13.56 -5.58 0.46
C MET A 500 12.44 -6.18 -0.39
N ALA A 501 11.40 -5.38 -0.58
CA ALA A 501 10.15 -5.80 -1.21
C ALA A 501 10.23 -5.70 -2.73
N GLY A 502 10.62 -6.76 -3.40
CA GLY A 502 10.47 -6.89 -4.84
C GLY A 502 9.02 -7.04 -5.27
N GLY A 503 8.73 -6.80 -6.55
CA GLY A 503 7.40 -7.00 -7.09
C GLY A 503 7.41 -7.36 -8.56
N ILE A 504 6.41 -8.13 -8.98
CA ILE A 504 6.18 -8.52 -10.37
C ILE A 504 4.81 -8.06 -10.85
N ALA A 505 4.76 -7.62 -12.12
CA ALA A 505 3.54 -7.27 -12.85
C ALA A 505 3.44 -8.10 -14.12
N GLY A 506 2.21 -8.42 -14.56
CA GLY A 506 1.96 -9.17 -15.80
C GLY A 506 2.05 -10.69 -15.64
N LEU A 507 1.88 -11.21 -14.42
CA LEU A 507 1.92 -12.66 -14.16
C LEU A 507 0.98 -13.44 -15.08
N SER A 508 -0.30 -13.07 -15.14
CA SER A 508 -1.31 -13.74 -15.98
C SER A 508 -1.01 -13.62 -17.47
N VAL A 509 -0.47 -12.47 -17.91
CA VAL A 509 -0.06 -12.27 -19.32
C VAL A 509 1.03 -13.25 -19.72
N VAL A 510 2.07 -13.40 -18.87
CA VAL A 510 3.20 -14.31 -19.18
C VAL A 510 2.79 -15.77 -19.02
N ALA A 511 2.00 -16.11 -18.00
CA ALA A 511 1.49 -17.47 -17.83
C ALA A 511 0.66 -17.91 -19.04
N ASP A 512 -0.25 -17.05 -19.50
CA ASP A 512 -1.07 -17.31 -20.68
C ASP A 512 -0.24 -17.33 -21.99
N SER A 513 0.77 -16.45 -22.12
CA SER A 513 1.68 -16.43 -23.27
C SER A 513 2.49 -17.72 -23.38
N LEU A 514 3.07 -18.17 -22.28
CA LEU A 514 3.82 -19.45 -22.24
C LEU A 514 2.87 -20.64 -22.45
N SER A 515 1.64 -20.58 -21.94
CA SER A 515 0.61 -21.59 -22.20
C SER A 515 0.23 -21.61 -23.69
N ALA A 516 0.05 -20.46 -24.32
CA ALA A 516 -0.26 -20.40 -25.75
C ALA A 516 0.88 -20.97 -26.60
N ILE A 517 2.14 -20.62 -26.30
CA ILE A 517 3.32 -21.17 -27.01
C ILE A 517 3.41 -22.69 -26.83
N LYS A 518 3.05 -23.21 -25.65
CA LYS A 518 3.16 -24.64 -25.32
C LYS A 518 2.05 -25.50 -25.93
N TYR A 519 0.81 -24.98 -25.99
CA TYR A 519 -0.38 -25.78 -26.30
C TYR A 519 -1.09 -25.37 -27.60
N ALA A 520 -0.72 -24.25 -28.20
CA ALA A 520 -1.20 -23.80 -29.50
C ALA A 520 -0.03 -23.53 -30.45
N THR A 521 -0.29 -23.04 -31.65
CA THR A 521 0.75 -22.61 -32.59
C THR A 521 0.80 -21.09 -32.60
N VAL A 522 1.87 -20.52 -32.08
CA VAL A 522 2.07 -19.06 -32.02
C VAL A 522 3.11 -18.63 -33.04
N ARG A 523 2.71 -17.73 -33.98
CA ARG A 523 3.58 -17.17 -35.00
C ARG A 523 3.81 -15.68 -34.76
N PRO A 524 5.09 -15.24 -34.57
CA PRO A 524 5.40 -13.82 -34.44
C PRO A 524 5.26 -13.09 -35.78
N ILE A 525 4.61 -11.92 -35.74
CA ILE A 525 4.59 -10.98 -36.84
C ILE A 525 5.73 -9.99 -36.62
N ARG A 526 6.69 -9.94 -37.60
CA ARG A 526 7.88 -9.11 -37.49
C ARG A 526 7.78 -7.87 -38.37
N ASN A 527 8.31 -6.75 -37.87
CA ASN A 527 8.47 -5.54 -38.66
C ASN A 527 9.75 -5.62 -39.54
N GLU A 528 10.02 -4.57 -40.32
CA GLU A 528 11.17 -4.47 -41.24
C GLU A 528 12.53 -4.61 -40.51
N SER A 529 12.62 -4.26 -39.24
CA SER A 529 13.83 -4.40 -38.41
C SER A 529 13.96 -5.80 -37.77
N GLY A 530 13.04 -6.71 -38.07
CA GLY A 530 13.01 -8.08 -37.54
C GLY A 530 12.48 -8.19 -36.10
N LEU A 531 11.89 -7.14 -35.53
CA LEU A 531 11.25 -7.19 -34.21
C LEU A 531 9.90 -7.91 -34.30
N ALA A 532 9.64 -8.85 -33.42
CA ALA A 532 8.30 -9.38 -33.21
C ALA A 532 7.45 -8.29 -32.50
N VAL A 533 6.47 -7.78 -33.23
CA VAL A 533 5.61 -6.66 -32.81
C VAL A 533 4.14 -7.08 -32.60
N ASP A 534 3.74 -8.24 -33.13
CA ASP A 534 2.41 -8.85 -32.92
C ASP A 534 2.51 -10.37 -33.09
N PHE A 535 1.42 -11.08 -32.78
CA PHE A 535 1.38 -12.55 -32.80
C PHE A 535 0.03 -13.05 -33.34
N THR A 536 0.09 -14.14 -34.13
CA THR A 536 -1.10 -14.93 -34.49
C THR A 536 -1.08 -16.25 -33.74
N ILE A 537 -2.26 -16.70 -33.31
CA ILE A 537 -2.44 -17.93 -32.53
C ILE A 537 -3.40 -18.85 -33.28
N GLU A 538 -2.96 -20.05 -33.57
CA GLU A 538 -3.77 -21.11 -34.17
C GLU A 538 -3.97 -22.23 -33.14
N GLY A 539 -5.23 -22.56 -32.85
CA GLY A 539 -5.59 -23.53 -31.82
C GLY A 539 -6.09 -22.87 -30.53
N SER A 540 -6.17 -23.66 -29.47
CA SER A 540 -6.62 -23.23 -28.14
C SER A 540 -5.60 -23.59 -27.08
N PHE A 541 -5.53 -22.84 -26.03
CA PHE A 541 -4.63 -23.05 -24.89
C PHE A 541 -5.35 -22.87 -23.56
N PRO A 542 -4.88 -23.51 -22.46
CA PRO A 542 -5.37 -23.26 -21.13
C PRO A 542 -5.10 -21.83 -20.70
N ALA A 543 -6.13 -21.08 -20.28
CA ALA A 543 -5.99 -19.73 -19.74
C ALA A 543 -6.00 -19.76 -18.21
N TYR A 544 -5.14 -18.92 -17.59
CA TYR A 544 -5.07 -18.75 -16.15
C TYR A 544 -6.38 -18.21 -15.57
N GLY A 545 -6.76 -18.64 -14.36
CA GLY A 545 -8.00 -18.28 -13.70
C GLY A 545 -9.15 -19.28 -13.91
N ASN A 546 -8.86 -20.48 -14.40
CA ASN A 546 -9.84 -21.53 -14.66
C ASN A 546 -9.60 -22.82 -13.85
N ASN A 547 -8.75 -22.76 -12.82
CA ASN A 547 -8.34 -23.91 -12.03
C ASN A 547 -7.81 -25.04 -12.94
N ASP A 548 -6.95 -24.68 -13.87
CA ASP A 548 -6.32 -25.60 -14.82
C ASP A 548 -4.83 -25.73 -14.53
N GLU A 549 -4.43 -26.88 -14.00
CA GLU A 549 -3.06 -27.13 -13.53
C GLU A 549 -1.99 -26.94 -14.63
N ARG A 550 -2.36 -27.07 -15.90
CA ARG A 550 -1.43 -26.88 -17.02
C ARG A 550 -0.87 -25.47 -17.11
N VAL A 551 -1.68 -24.44 -16.79
CA VAL A 551 -1.29 -23.03 -16.78
C VAL A 551 -1.04 -22.52 -15.37
N ASP A 552 -1.76 -23.00 -14.37
CA ASP A 552 -1.59 -22.59 -12.97
C ASP A 552 -0.20 -22.99 -12.45
N SER A 553 0.36 -24.15 -12.89
CA SER A 553 1.76 -24.52 -12.61
C SER A 553 2.76 -23.55 -13.25
N ILE A 554 2.51 -23.05 -14.45
CA ILE A 554 3.37 -22.03 -15.08
C ILE A 554 3.38 -20.76 -14.24
N ALA A 555 2.21 -20.28 -13.79
CA ALA A 555 2.11 -19.10 -12.95
C ALA A 555 2.88 -19.26 -11.62
N ARG A 556 2.78 -20.42 -10.97
CA ARG A 556 3.55 -20.73 -9.75
C ARG A 556 5.06 -20.71 -9.99
N CYS A 557 5.52 -21.39 -11.04
CA CYS A 557 6.95 -21.41 -11.40
C CYS A 557 7.50 -20.01 -11.65
N LEU A 558 6.77 -19.13 -12.36
CA LEU A 558 7.20 -17.73 -12.60
C LEU A 558 7.47 -16.96 -11.29
N VAL A 559 6.63 -17.17 -10.26
CA VAL A 559 6.81 -16.53 -8.96
C VAL A 559 8.02 -17.10 -8.22
N GLU A 560 8.12 -18.43 -8.15
CA GLU A 560 9.20 -19.13 -7.42
C GLU A 560 10.57 -18.90 -8.05
N ASP A 561 10.65 -18.95 -9.37
CA ASP A 561 11.89 -18.74 -10.11
C ASP A 561 12.40 -17.31 -9.94
N PHE A 562 11.53 -16.31 -10.04
CA PHE A 562 11.98 -14.93 -9.96
C PHE A 562 12.51 -14.56 -8.56
N ILE A 563 11.82 -14.96 -7.47
CA ILE A 563 12.34 -14.71 -6.12
C ILE A 563 13.64 -15.48 -5.86
N THR A 564 13.76 -16.67 -6.40
CA THR A 564 15.00 -17.47 -6.31
C THR A 564 16.18 -16.76 -6.99
N LYS A 565 15.95 -16.14 -8.15
CA LYS A 565 16.95 -15.33 -8.85
C LYS A 565 17.32 -14.07 -8.07
N MET A 566 16.34 -13.35 -7.53
CA MET A 566 16.59 -12.17 -6.68
C MET A 566 17.50 -12.53 -5.50
N ARG A 567 17.23 -13.63 -4.81
CA ARG A 567 17.98 -14.08 -3.61
C ARG A 567 19.43 -14.46 -3.85
N ARG A 568 19.88 -14.55 -5.11
CA ARG A 568 21.31 -14.76 -5.46
C ARG A 568 22.13 -13.47 -5.31
N HIS A 569 21.50 -12.32 -5.17
CA HIS A 569 22.16 -11.01 -5.17
C HIS A 569 22.15 -10.37 -3.78
N ARG A 570 23.27 -9.74 -3.43
CA ARG A 570 23.42 -9.04 -2.16
C ARG A 570 22.58 -7.78 -2.12
N THR A 571 21.89 -7.56 -1.00
CA THR A 571 21.03 -6.40 -0.75
C THR A 571 21.70 -5.40 0.18
N TYR A 572 21.28 -4.15 0.09
CA TYR A 572 21.70 -3.10 1.01
C TYR A 572 21.30 -3.46 2.46
N ARG A 573 22.24 -3.32 3.40
CA ARG A 573 22.09 -3.69 4.81
C ARG A 573 21.62 -5.12 5.03
N ASP A 574 22.05 -6.03 4.16
CA ASP A 574 21.70 -7.46 4.20
C ASP A 574 20.19 -7.73 4.38
N SER A 575 19.35 -6.84 3.79
CA SER A 575 17.91 -6.95 3.87
C SER A 575 17.38 -8.22 3.20
N ILE A 576 16.34 -8.82 3.79
CA ILE A 576 15.73 -10.07 3.31
C ILE A 576 14.85 -9.77 2.10
N GLN A 577 15.12 -10.38 0.95
CA GLN A 577 14.29 -10.20 -0.23
C GLN A 577 12.92 -10.88 -0.05
N THR A 578 11.87 -10.13 -0.29
CA THR A 578 10.49 -10.59 -0.42
C THR A 578 9.96 -10.23 -1.81
N LEU A 579 8.86 -10.85 -2.21
CA LEU A 579 8.24 -10.63 -3.52
C LEU A 579 6.74 -10.39 -3.38
N SER A 580 6.18 -9.51 -4.21
CA SER A 580 4.74 -9.32 -4.36
C SER A 580 4.26 -9.59 -5.78
N VAL A 581 3.02 -10.05 -5.89
CA VAL A 581 2.25 -10.11 -7.13
C VAL A 581 1.17 -9.04 -7.06
N LEU A 582 1.52 -7.83 -7.48
CA LEU A 582 0.72 -6.62 -7.27
C LEU A 582 1.01 -5.59 -8.35
N THR A 583 0.00 -4.97 -8.95
CA THR A 583 0.18 -3.88 -9.94
C THR A 583 -0.20 -2.51 -9.40
N ILE A 584 -0.89 -2.44 -8.28
CA ILE A 584 -1.59 -1.22 -7.85
C ILE A 584 -2.58 -0.82 -8.97
N THR A 585 -2.71 0.44 -9.33
CA THR A 585 -3.46 0.90 -10.51
C THR A 585 -2.59 1.06 -11.75
N SER A 586 -1.31 0.73 -11.64
CA SER A 586 -0.34 0.88 -12.73
C SER A 586 -0.51 -0.19 -13.84
N ASN A 587 -1.48 -1.11 -13.71
CA ASN A 587 -1.78 -2.13 -14.73
C ASN A 587 -2.07 -1.51 -16.10
N VAL A 588 -2.73 -0.35 -16.13
CA VAL A 588 -2.97 0.42 -17.37
C VAL A 588 -1.65 0.94 -17.93
N VAL A 589 -0.81 1.55 -17.09
CA VAL A 589 0.50 2.09 -17.50
C VAL A 589 1.46 0.99 -17.98
N TYR A 590 1.46 -0.17 -17.29
CA TYR A 590 2.23 -1.33 -17.78
C TYR A 590 1.78 -1.77 -19.17
N GLY A 591 0.46 -1.84 -19.39
CA GLY A 591 -0.11 -2.18 -20.70
C GLY A 591 0.29 -1.17 -21.79
N GLN A 592 0.16 0.12 -21.52
CA GLN A 592 0.52 1.19 -22.44
C GLN A 592 1.99 1.16 -22.89
N LYS A 593 2.89 0.70 -22.01
CA LYS A 593 4.33 0.57 -22.29
C LYS A 593 4.74 -0.78 -22.88
N THR A 594 3.80 -1.69 -23.12
CA THR A 594 4.09 -3.07 -23.54
C THR A 594 3.42 -3.37 -24.87
N GLY A 595 4.18 -3.89 -25.82
CA GLY A 595 3.73 -4.37 -27.11
C GLY A 595 2.73 -5.54 -27.03
N SER A 596 2.26 -6.04 -28.18
CA SER A 596 1.44 -7.25 -28.24
C SER A 596 2.17 -8.45 -27.67
N THR A 597 1.43 -9.37 -27.02
CA THR A 597 2.01 -10.55 -26.35
C THR A 597 1.49 -11.86 -26.94
N PRO A 598 2.24 -12.97 -26.82
CA PRO A 598 1.91 -14.27 -27.43
C PRO A 598 0.56 -14.87 -27.02
N ASP A 599 -0.05 -14.40 -25.93
CA ASP A 599 -1.40 -14.78 -25.47
C ASP A 599 -2.54 -14.07 -26.21
N GLY A 600 -2.21 -13.17 -27.15
CA GLY A 600 -3.16 -12.40 -27.95
C GLY A 600 -3.54 -11.03 -27.39
N ARG A 601 -3.02 -10.60 -26.22
CA ARG A 601 -3.15 -9.23 -25.73
C ARG A 601 -2.48 -8.26 -26.71
N LYS A 602 -3.16 -7.18 -27.08
CA LYS A 602 -2.65 -6.21 -28.03
C LYS A 602 -1.81 -5.11 -27.35
N ALA A 603 -0.93 -4.50 -28.12
CA ALA A 603 -0.10 -3.39 -27.67
C ALA A 603 -0.98 -2.28 -27.05
N GLY A 604 -0.59 -1.80 -25.87
CA GLY A 604 -1.32 -0.75 -25.15
C GLY A 604 -2.50 -1.23 -24.30
N GLU A 605 -3.01 -2.43 -24.50
CA GLU A 605 -4.09 -2.96 -23.65
C GLU A 605 -3.62 -3.14 -22.21
N PRO A 606 -4.45 -2.79 -21.17
CA PRO A 606 -4.11 -2.96 -19.78
C PRO A 606 -3.76 -4.40 -19.41
N PHE A 607 -2.87 -4.57 -18.43
CA PHE A 607 -2.71 -5.86 -17.74
C PHE A 607 -3.88 -6.12 -16.81
N ALA A 608 -4.08 -7.37 -16.41
CA ALA A 608 -4.94 -7.66 -15.27
C ALA A 608 -4.30 -7.11 -13.97
N PRO A 609 -5.12 -6.64 -13.00
CA PRO A 609 -4.59 -6.13 -11.74
C PRO A 609 -4.04 -7.26 -10.86
N GLY A 610 -2.82 -7.10 -10.36
CA GLY A 610 -2.19 -8.04 -9.43
C GLY A 610 -2.10 -9.46 -9.97
N ALA A 611 -2.67 -10.39 -9.23
CA ALA A 611 -2.73 -11.82 -9.56
C ALA A 611 -4.02 -12.23 -10.30
N ASN A 612 -4.84 -11.27 -10.70
CA ASN A 612 -6.07 -11.58 -11.43
C ASN A 612 -5.78 -12.24 -12.79
N PRO A 613 -6.67 -13.11 -13.27
CA PRO A 613 -6.71 -13.52 -14.66
C PRO A 613 -6.92 -12.32 -15.60
N MET A 614 -6.45 -12.42 -16.81
CA MET A 614 -6.78 -11.43 -17.85
C MET A 614 -8.30 -11.36 -18.08
N HIS A 615 -8.80 -10.15 -18.34
CA HIS A 615 -10.22 -9.88 -18.47
C HIS A 615 -10.90 -10.82 -19.47
N GLY A 616 -12.00 -11.45 -19.04
CA GLY A 616 -12.79 -12.36 -19.84
C GLY A 616 -12.20 -13.76 -20.07
N ARG A 617 -11.03 -14.08 -19.49
CA ARG A 617 -10.40 -15.40 -19.63
C ARG A 617 -10.80 -16.40 -18.56
N ASP A 618 -11.29 -15.95 -17.42
CA ASP A 618 -11.79 -16.76 -16.31
C ASP A 618 -13.23 -17.25 -16.55
N SER A 619 -13.37 -18.07 -17.61
CA SER A 619 -14.66 -18.53 -18.15
C SER A 619 -15.36 -19.59 -17.31
N LYS A 620 -14.67 -20.22 -16.34
CA LYS A 620 -15.23 -21.28 -15.48
C LYS A 620 -15.85 -20.76 -14.17
N GLY A 621 -16.03 -19.43 -14.05
CA GLY A 621 -16.70 -18.81 -12.92
C GLY A 621 -15.76 -18.39 -11.79
N SER A 622 -16.33 -17.71 -10.79
CA SER A 622 -15.57 -17.06 -9.71
C SER A 622 -14.77 -18.01 -8.83
N VAL A 623 -15.34 -19.17 -8.49
CA VAL A 623 -14.68 -20.17 -7.64
C VAL A 623 -13.43 -20.74 -8.33
N ALA A 624 -13.49 -20.97 -9.65
CA ALA A 624 -12.31 -21.43 -10.40
C ALA A 624 -11.22 -20.36 -10.45
N SER A 625 -11.59 -19.10 -10.63
CA SER A 625 -10.67 -17.95 -10.58
C SER A 625 -9.99 -17.83 -9.21
N MET A 626 -10.78 -17.90 -8.14
CA MET A 626 -10.28 -17.88 -6.76
C MET A 626 -9.29 -19.03 -6.49
N LYS A 627 -9.54 -20.24 -6.98
CA LYS A 627 -8.65 -21.39 -6.80
C LYS A 627 -7.31 -21.23 -7.52
N SER A 628 -7.32 -20.72 -8.75
CA SER A 628 -6.08 -20.42 -9.48
C SER A 628 -5.21 -19.43 -8.71
N VAL A 629 -5.81 -18.36 -8.18
CA VAL A 629 -5.07 -17.35 -7.40
C VAL A 629 -4.62 -17.88 -6.04
N ALA A 630 -5.49 -18.61 -5.32
CA ALA A 630 -5.15 -19.23 -4.04
C ALA A 630 -4.03 -20.28 -4.15
N GLY A 631 -3.86 -20.86 -5.34
CA GLY A 631 -2.78 -21.78 -5.64
C GLY A 631 -1.38 -21.14 -5.76
N LEU A 632 -1.27 -19.80 -5.81
CA LEU A 632 0.03 -19.13 -5.86
C LEU A 632 0.81 -19.26 -4.55
N PRO A 633 2.16 -19.43 -4.59
CA PRO A 633 2.96 -19.76 -3.43
C PRO A 633 3.22 -18.51 -2.54
N TYR A 634 2.44 -18.33 -1.48
CA TYR A 634 2.66 -17.20 -0.54
C TYR A 634 4.06 -17.22 0.08
N ALA A 635 4.61 -18.38 0.37
CA ALA A 635 5.98 -18.50 0.90
C ALA A 635 7.07 -17.91 -0.03
N ALA A 636 6.80 -17.87 -1.34
CA ALA A 636 7.65 -17.22 -2.33
C ALA A 636 7.29 -15.76 -2.55
N ALA A 637 6.06 -15.35 -2.25
CA ALA A 637 5.52 -14.01 -2.46
C ALA A 637 5.02 -13.38 -1.13
N GLN A 638 5.87 -13.35 -0.11
CA GLN A 638 5.53 -12.85 1.24
C GLN A 638 5.25 -11.36 1.32
N ASP A 639 5.61 -10.58 0.29
CA ASP A 639 5.21 -9.17 0.16
C ASP A 639 3.78 -9.01 -0.40
N GLY A 640 3.09 -10.12 -0.63
CA GLY A 640 1.65 -10.19 -0.86
C GLY A 640 1.25 -10.56 -2.29
N ILE A 641 0.08 -11.19 -2.37
CA ILE A 641 -0.57 -11.61 -3.62
C ILE A 641 -1.93 -10.93 -3.69
N SER A 642 -2.05 -9.91 -4.54
CA SER A 642 -3.29 -9.12 -4.63
C SER A 642 -4.28 -9.76 -5.60
N TYR A 643 -5.50 -9.99 -5.12
CA TYR A 643 -6.64 -10.42 -5.93
C TYR A 643 -7.82 -9.45 -5.77
N THR A 644 -8.48 -9.12 -6.86
CA THR A 644 -9.68 -8.27 -6.86
C THR A 644 -10.86 -9.05 -7.43
N PHE A 645 -11.89 -9.23 -6.62
CA PHE A 645 -13.13 -9.90 -6.93
C PHE A 645 -14.25 -8.86 -7.12
N THR A 646 -14.86 -8.85 -8.29
CA THR A 646 -16.01 -7.99 -8.59
C THR A 646 -17.22 -8.84 -8.89
N VAL A 647 -18.32 -8.61 -8.18
CA VAL A 647 -19.55 -9.37 -8.29
C VAL A 647 -20.77 -8.45 -8.34
N VAL A 648 -21.78 -8.86 -9.11
CA VAL A 648 -23.08 -8.17 -9.14
C VAL A 648 -23.86 -8.56 -7.88
N PRO A 649 -24.55 -7.64 -7.19
CA PRO A 649 -25.26 -7.94 -5.93
C PRO A 649 -26.21 -9.14 -6.02
N GLN A 650 -26.96 -9.27 -7.12
CA GLN A 650 -27.94 -10.34 -7.34
C GLN A 650 -27.29 -11.74 -7.41
N THR A 651 -26.02 -11.82 -7.79
CA THR A 651 -25.25 -13.09 -7.80
C THR A 651 -25.04 -13.62 -6.39
N LEU A 652 -24.86 -12.71 -5.41
CA LEU A 652 -24.72 -13.09 -4.00
C LEU A 652 -26.04 -13.54 -3.36
N GLY A 653 -27.20 -13.18 -3.92
CA GLY A 653 -28.49 -13.61 -3.39
C GLY A 653 -29.61 -12.60 -3.60
N LYS A 654 -30.84 -13.06 -3.35
CA LYS A 654 -32.08 -12.27 -3.55
C LYS A 654 -32.44 -11.36 -2.38
N SER A 655 -31.80 -11.53 -1.23
CA SER A 655 -32.00 -10.70 -0.03
C SER A 655 -30.65 -10.32 0.56
N GLU A 656 -30.61 -9.22 1.27
CA GLU A 656 -29.40 -8.73 1.97
C GLU A 656 -28.80 -9.82 2.88
N GLN A 657 -29.65 -10.51 3.65
CA GLN A 657 -29.19 -11.60 4.53
C GLN A 657 -28.52 -12.74 3.75
N MET A 658 -29.07 -13.11 2.57
CA MET A 658 -28.45 -14.12 1.70
C MET A 658 -27.14 -13.62 1.11
N GLN A 659 -27.09 -12.36 0.69
CA GLN A 659 -25.89 -11.75 0.12
C GLN A 659 -24.74 -11.75 1.13
N VAL A 660 -25.01 -11.34 2.37
CA VAL A 660 -24.05 -11.35 3.47
C VAL A 660 -23.57 -12.78 3.75
N ALA A 661 -24.47 -13.73 3.93
CA ALA A 661 -24.11 -15.12 4.24
C ALA A 661 -23.29 -15.77 3.11
N ASN A 662 -23.65 -15.52 1.86
CA ASN A 662 -22.93 -16.07 0.71
C ASN A 662 -21.57 -15.43 0.53
N LEU A 663 -21.42 -14.11 0.78
CA LEU A 663 -20.13 -13.45 0.74
C LEU A 663 -19.19 -13.99 1.83
N VAL A 664 -19.68 -14.16 3.06
CA VAL A 664 -18.90 -14.79 4.15
C VAL A 664 -18.44 -16.19 3.76
N THR A 665 -19.34 -17.00 3.19
CA THR A 665 -19.03 -18.37 2.76
C THR A 665 -17.98 -18.40 1.66
N LEU A 666 -18.05 -17.48 0.69
CA LEU A 666 -17.03 -17.35 -0.36
C LEU A 666 -15.66 -16.99 0.20
N MET A 667 -15.63 -16.02 1.12
CA MET A 667 -14.36 -15.62 1.76
C MET A 667 -13.77 -16.74 2.62
N ASP A 668 -14.60 -17.43 3.42
CA ASP A 668 -14.15 -18.58 4.20
C ASP A 668 -13.59 -19.70 3.29
N GLY A 669 -14.25 -19.97 2.15
CA GLY A 669 -13.75 -20.93 1.15
C GLY A 669 -12.42 -20.52 0.53
N TYR A 670 -12.29 -19.26 0.11
CA TYR A 670 -11.07 -18.73 -0.50
C TYR A 670 -9.87 -18.79 0.45
N PHE A 671 -10.05 -18.37 1.70
CA PHE A 671 -8.97 -18.39 2.69
C PHE A 671 -8.64 -19.80 3.18
N LYS A 672 -9.62 -20.71 3.21
CA LYS A 672 -9.38 -22.13 3.47
C LYS A 672 -8.54 -22.79 2.37
N ASP A 673 -8.75 -22.38 1.11
CA ASP A 673 -7.94 -22.80 -0.04
C ASP A 673 -6.56 -22.09 -0.09
N ARG A 674 -6.18 -21.37 0.98
CA ARG A 674 -4.91 -20.63 1.17
C ARG A 674 -4.78 -19.36 0.33
N GLY A 675 -5.88 -18.77 -0.11
CA GLY A 675 -5.86 -17.41 -0.67
C GLY A 675 -5.25 -16.43 0.32
N HIS A 676 -4.42 -15.50 -0.18
CA HIS A 676 -3.75 -14.54 0.68
C HIS A 676 -4.60 -13.29 0.94
N HIS A 677 -4.99 -12.60 -0.12
CA HIS A 677 -5.67 -11.31 -0.05
C HIS A 677 -6.83 -11.27 -1.05
N ILE A 678 -7.92 -10.60 -0.67
CA ILE A 678 -9.04 -10.33 -1.56
C ILE A 678 -9.61 -8.93 -1.36
N ASN A 679 -9.70 -8.18 -2.45
CA ASN A 679 -10.56 -7.01 -2.59
C ASN A 679 -11.94 -7.45 -3.04
N VAL A 680 -12.98 -6.95 -2.40
CA VAL A 680 -14.36 -7.24 -2.76
C VAL A 680 -15.06 -5.98 -3.26
N ASN A 681 -15.50 -6.00 -4.52
CA ASN A 681 -16.38 -5.01 -5.11
C ASN A 681 -17.77 -5.64 -5.31
N VAL A 682 -18.80 -5.05 -4.76
CA VAL A 682 -20.19 -5.43 -5.02
C VAL A 682 -20.84 -4.25 -5.74
N LEU A 683 -20.85 -4.30 -7.08
CA LEU A 683 -21.18 -3.16 -7.93
C LEU A 683 -21.97 -3.59 -9.18
N GLU A 684 -22.75 -2.66 -9.66
CA GLU A 684 -23.44 -2.74 -10.96
C GLU A 684 -22.65 -1.96 -12.01
N LYS A 685 -22.51 -2.53 -13.21
CA LYS A 685 -21.82 -1.85 -14.32
C LYS A 685 -22.48 -0.54 -14.69
N ASP A 686 -23.81 -0.48 -14.65
CA ASP A 686 -24.60 0.71 -14.99
C ASP A 686 -24.34 1.86 -14.00
N THR A 687 -24.11 1.55 -12.72
CA THR A 687 -23.71 2.56 -11.72
C THR A 687 -22.36 3.20 -12.07
N LEU A 688 -21.39 2.41 -12.54
CA LEU A 688 -20.08 2.94 -12.94
C LEU A 688 -20.18 3.78 -14.22
N LEU A 689 -21.01 3.39 -15.17
CA LEU A 689 -21.27 4.17 -16.38
C LEU A 689 -21.95 5.50 -16.05
N ASP A 690 -22.97 5.51 -15.17
CA ASP A 690 -23.61 6.75 -14.72
C ASP A 690 -22.64 7.64 -13.95
N ALA A 691 -21.75 7.07 -13.14
CA ALA A 691 -20.73 7.81 -12.40
C ALA A 691 -19.63 8.43 -13.32
N MET A 692 -19.36 7.85 -14.49
CA MET A 692 -18.51 8.45 -15.51
C MET A 692 -19.15 9.69 -16.16
N GLU A 693 -20.45 9.65 -16.38
CA GLU A 693 -21.21 10.73 -17.03
C GLU A 693 -21.62 11.83 -16.04
N HIS A 694 -21.88 11.45 -14.77
CA HIS A 694 -22.42 12.31 -13.72
C HIS A 694 -21.61 12.20 -12.40
N PRO A 695 -20.29 12.52 -12.40
CA PRO A 695 -19.41 12.33 -11.24
C PRO A 695 -19.86 13.08 -9.99
N GLU A 696 -20.59 14.20 -10.14
CA GLU A 696 -21.13 14.99 -9.04
C GLU A 696 -22.15 14.25 -8.17
N ARG A 697 -22.81 13.22 -8.73
CA ARG A 697 -23.78 12.38 -8.00
C ARG A 697 -23.09 11.33 -7.14
N TYR A 698 -21.82 11.02 -7.41
CA TYR A 698 -21.07 9.92 -6.83
C TYR A 698 -19.76 10.36 -6.12
N PRO A 699 -19.78 11.40 -5.26
CA PRO A 699 -18.56 12.01 -4.71
C PRO A 699 -17.76 11.07 -3.79
N GLN A 700 -18.39 10.01 -3.28
CA GLN A 700 -17.77 9.03 -2.38
C GLN A 700 -17.81 7.60 -2.95
N LEU A 701 -18.16 7.41 -4.23
CA LEU A 701 -18.15 6.07 -4.85
C LEU A 701 -16.75 5.50 -4.77
N THR A 702 -16.59 4.53 -3.91
CA THR A 702 -15.33 3.86 -3.65
C THR A 702 -15.29 2.52 -4.36
N ILE A 703 -14.20 2.24 -5.03
CA ILE A 703 -13.93 0.94 -5.67
C ILE A 703 -12.59 0.40 -5.22
N ARG A 704 -12.53 -0.92 -5.12
CA ARG A 704 -11.26 -1.65 -4.89
C ARG A 704 -10.61 -1.91 -6.24
N VAL A 705 -9.32 -1.63 -6.34
CA VAL A 705 -8.58 -1.73 -7.62
C VAL A 705 -7.53 -2.84 -7.62
N SER A 706 -6.51 -2.74 -6.80
CA SER A 706 -5.50 -3.79 -6.61
C SER A 706 -4.75 -3.49 -5.31
N GLY A 707 -5.15 -4.14 -4.22
CA GLY A 707 -4.58 -3.95 -2.89
C GLY A 707 -5.04 -2.70 -2.14
N TYR A 708 -5.78 -1.77 -2.76
CA TYR A 708 -6.38 -0.61 -2.09
C TYR A 708 -7.61 -0.09 -2.83
N ALA A 709 -8.29 0.89 -2.24
CA ALA A 709 -9.45 1.52 -2.81
C ALA A 709 -9.14 2.92 -3.36
N VAL A 710 -9.97 3.36 -4.29
CA VAL A 710 -9.94 4.73 -4.84
C VAL A 710 -11.35 5.27 -4.98
N ASN A 711 -11.50 6.58 -5.03
CA ASN A 711 -12.74 7.19 -5.51
C ASN A 711 -12.80 7.03 -7.03
N PHE A 712 -13.83 6.35 -7.52
CA PHE A 712 -13.99 6.07 -8.95
C PHE A 712 -13.91 7.32 -9.83
N ILE A 713 -14.49 8.41 -9.37
CA ILE A 713 -14.50 9.69 -10.11
C ILE A 713 -13.13 10.40 -10.17
N LYS A 714 -12.13 9.94 -9.40
CA LYS A 714 -10.75 10.45 -9.46
C LYS A 714 -9.87 9.69 -10.46
N LEU A 715 -10.35 8.57 -10.99
CA LEU A 715 -9.66 7.79 -12.02
C LEU A 715 -9.61 8.52 -13.35
N THR A 716 -8.53 8.32 -14.12
CA THR A 716 -8.52 8.73 -15.53
C THR A 716 -9.58 7.96 -16.32
N ARG A 717 -10.01 8.48 -17.47
CA ARG A 717 -11.02 7.80 -18.27
C ARG A 717 -10.59 6.39 -18.68
N GLU A 718 -9.31 6.19 -19.01
CA GLU A 718 -8.76 4.88 -19.35
C GLU A 718 -8.84 3.91 -18.16
N GLN A 719 -8.53 4.39 -16.95
CA GLN A 719 -8.63 3.58 -15.73
C GLN A 719 -10.10 3.27 -15.38
N GLN A 720 -11.02 4.21 -15.57
CA GLN A 720 -12.46 3.98 -15.40
C GLN A 720 -12.96 2.90 -16.36
N LEU A 721 -12.55 2.99 -17.64
CA LEU A 721 -12.88 1.99 -18.66
C LEU A 721 -12.28 0.61 -18.32
N ASP A 722 -11.03 0.56 -17.83
CA ASP A 722 -10.41 -0.68 -17.36
C ASP A 722 -11.28 -1.35 -16.27
N VAL A 723 -11.69 -0.58 -15.26
CA VAL A 723 -12.57 -1.10 -14.18
C VAL A 723 -13.90 -1.62 -14.74
N ILE A 724 -14.51 -0.91 -15.67
CA ILE A 724 -15.81 -1.29 -16.29
C ILE A 724 -15.66 -2.54 -17.17
N HIS A 725 -14.49 -2.74 -17.77
CA HIS A 725 -14.21 -3.91 -18.62
C HIS A 725 -13.73 -5.14 -17.83
N ARG A 726 -13.41 -5.00 -16.54
CA ARG A 726 -13.07 -6.16 -15.68
C ARG A 726 -14.18 -7.18 -15.64
N THR A 727 -13.82 -8.41 -15.32
CA THR A 727 -14.83 -9.47 -15.17
C THR A 727 -15.76 -9.14 -14.01
N PHE A 728 -17.05 -9.02 -14.32
CA PHE A 728 -18.13 -8.96 -13.34
C PHE A 728 -18.75 -10.36 -13.27
N HIS A 729 -18.51 -11.06 -12.18
CA HIS A 729 -19.07 -12.40 -12.01
C HIS A 729 -20.59 -12.32 -11.85
N ARG A 730 -21.29 -13.03 -12.74
CA ARG A 730 -22.75 -13.16 -12.76
C ARG A 730 -23.23 -14.54 -12.31
N ALA A 731 -22.31 -15.42 -11.96
CA ALA A 731 -22.53 -16.74 -11.36
C ALA A 731 -21.37 -17.02 -10.39
N LEU A 732 -21.69 -17.71 -9.30
CA LEU A 732 -20.72 -18.16 -8.29
C LEU A 732 -20.02 -19.44 -8.73
#